data_48d1cc95768e47bbdf124ee1b62ecd80
#
_entry.id   48d1cc95768e47bbdf124ee1b62ecd80
#
_cell.length_a   1.000
_cell.length_b   1.000
_cell.length_c   1.000
_cell.angle_alpha   90.00
_cell.angle_beta   90.00
_cell.angle_gamma   90.00
#
_symmetry.space_group_name_H-M   'P 1'
#
loop_
_entity.id
_entity.type
_entity.pdbx_description
1 polymer ?
#
loop_
_entity_poly.entity_id
_entity_poly.type
_entity_poly.pdbx_seq_one_letter_code
_entity_poly.pdbx_strand_id
1 'polypeptide(L)'
;MTLADPDLELVTDTLDREPTRPEAALFENLWSEHCAYRSSRHLLGAFESDGEQVVVGPGDDAAVVALDEENYVAFGIESHNHPSYVDPYDGAATGVGGIVRDIISMGAYPIGLADSLYVGDFDEEHPRYLLEGIVEGISDYGNSIGVPTITGSTRFHPDYEGNPLVNVACVGLVDDERLLTAEASEPGNKLVLVGNATGRDGLGGASFASEDLGEDAETEDRPAVQVGDPYTEKLLIEANEKLVEGDLVESARDLGAAGLGGASSELIAKGGLGADIDLDSVHLRETNMNAMEILLAESQERMVYEVRPENVPSVESVADTFDLEVSVIGETTDTGRYVCDFEGETVVDVPAEFVADGAPMNDLPSIEPTQPEPDLPAIDLESATETVISSPNTASDEWVYRQYDHEVGTRTALRPGDDAGILAIREADQGLAFTSGTEPTWTETAPYEGAYATAIENATNLAAKGAKPLATVDCVNAGNPEKPDVYGEFAAIVDGLADGCSDLDIPVVGGNVSLYNDSNVGPIPPTPTLAMIGTAPSFDAPTLAAKGAGELVLLGGFEERLGGSELLAQIGGADRFPELPENPKARIEAIKTVAGLDSTVAVHDVSDGGLIVTLAEMVHEAGGVEVNVPNAKTLFSEAPGRIVVETTDRDALESAVGETLEVLDIGSATARAKLDVTVDAAEETVSYDTATLAEFRSTLEALG
;
A
#
# COMPACT_ATOMS: atom_id res chain seq x y z
N MET A 1 10.33 -24.72 -14.41
CA MET A 1 10.37 -23.47 -15.15
C MET A 1 10.46 -23.81 -16.65
N THR A 2 9.39 -23.60 -17.38
CA THR A 2 9.32 -23.79 -18.84
C THR A 2 8.43 -22.70 -19.40
N LEU A 3 9.01 -21.82 -20.22
CA LEU A 3 8.29 -20.75 -20.91
C LEU A 3 7.08 -21.33 -21.66
N ALA A 4 5.92 -20.66 -21.61
CA ALA A 4 4.71 -21.09 -22.29
C ALA A 4 4.94 -21.18 -23.81
N ASP A 5 4.27 -22.15 -24.48
CA ASP A 5 4.49 -22.39 -25.92
C ASP A 5 4.39 -21.13 -26.81
N PRO A 6 3.40 -20.21 -26.63
CA PRO A 6 3.32 -18.98 -27.43
C PRO A 6 4.50 -18.01 -27.19
N ASP A 7 4.92 -17.89 -25.93
CA ASP A 7 6.05 -17.02 -25.56
C ASP A 7 7.36 -17.60 -26.06
N LEU A 8 7.53 -18.93 -25.98
CA LEU A 8 8.70 -19.62 -26.54
C LEU A 8 8.80 -19.42 -28.05
N GLU A 9 7.68 -19.46 -28.79
CA GLU A 9 7.65 -19.19 -30.23
C GLU A 9 8.07 -17.74 -30.52
N LEU A 10 7.54 -16.77 -29.77
CA LEU A 10 7.89 -15.36 -29.91
C LEU A 10 9.38 -15.09 -29.62
N VAL A 11 9.92 -15.67 -28.54
CA VAL A 11 11.33 -15.55 -28.18
C VAL A 11 12.23 -16.19 -29.23
N THR A 12 11.88 -17.40 -29.69
CA THR A 12 12.64 -18.12 -30.73
C THR A 12 12.69 -17.34 -32.05
N ASP A 13 11.55 -16.77 -32.47
CA ASP A 13 11.46 -15.95 -33.70
C ASP A 13 12.27 -14.65 -33.56
N THR A 14 12.25 -14.00 -32.38
CA THR A 14 12.99 -12.77 -32.15
C THR A 14 14.50 -12.99 -32.07
N LEU A 15 14.94 -14.09 -31.46
CA LEU A 15 16.35 -14.44 -31.34
C LEU A 15 16.91 -15.12 -32.60
N ASP A 16 16.08 -15.56 -33.56
CA ASP A 16 16.44 -16.41 -34.71
C ASP A 16 17.18 -17.71 -34.27
N ARG A 17 16.89 -18.19 -33.06
CA ARG A 17 17.42 -19.42 -32.44
C ARG A 17 16.59 -19.82 -31.23
N GLU A 18 16.69 -21.07 -30.83
CA GLU A 18 16.18 -21.53 -29.53
C GLU A 18 16.87 -20.75 -28.39
N PRO A 19 16.12 -20.28 -27.37
CA PRO A 19 16.73 -19.70 -26.18
C PRO A 19 17.56 -20.71 -25.40
N THR A 20 18.62 -20.23 -24.74
CA THR A 20 19.33 -21.05 -23.75
C THR A 20 18.42 -21.32 -22.55
N ARG A 21 18.79 -22.23 -21.67
CA ARG A 21 18.01 -22.49 -20.47
C ARG A 21 17.96 -21.29 -19.50
N PRO A 22 19.06 -20.53 -19.25
CA PRO A 22 18.99 -19.28 -18.49
C PRO A 22 18.12 -18.21 -19.16
N GLU A 23 18.19 -18.03 -20.50
CA GLU A 23 17.32 -17.10 -21.21
C GLU A 23 15.83 -17.45 -21.07
N ALA A 24 15.49 -18.73 -21.28
CA ALA A 24 14.10 -19.16 -21.14
C ALA A 24 13.56 -18.90 -19.72
N ALA A 25 14.36 -19.16 -18.70
CA ALA A 25 13.97 -18.90 -17.32
C ALA A 25 13.90 -17.39 -16.99
N LEU A 26 14.78 -16.57 -17.57
CA LEU A 26 14.74 -15.11 -17.42
C LEU A 26 13.47 -14.53 -18.04
N PHE A 27 13.10 -14.95 -19.27
CA PHE A 27 11.87 -14.54 -19.90
C PHE A 27 10.63 -15.01 -19.12
N GLU A 28 10.62 -16.24 -18.60
CA GLU A 28 9.51 -16.78 -17.81
C GLU A 28 9.23 -15.93 -16.57
N ASN A 29 10.27 -15.52 -15.84
CA ASN A 29 10.10 -14.68 -14.65
C ASN A 29 9.72 -13.24 -14.99
N LEU A 30 10.45 -12.56 -15.90
CA LEU A 30 10.17 -11.17 -16.27
C LEU A 30 8.85 -11.00 -17.05
N TRP A 31 8.38 -12.05 -17.73
CA TRP A 31 7.10 -12.05 -18.44
C TRP A 31 5.97 -12.71 -17.65
N SER A 32 6.19 -12.97 -16.36
CA SER A 32 5.12 -13.38 -15.45
C SER A 32 4.07 -12.28 -15.30
N GLU A 33 2.89 -12.62 -14.78
CA GLU A 33 1.86 -11.61 -14.50
C GLU A 33 2.36 -10.58 -13.48
N HIS A 34 3.07 -11.05 -12.46
CA HIS A 34 3.59 -10.21 -11.39
C HIS A 34 4.60 -9.15 -11.87
N CYS A 35 5.50 -9.48 -12.83
CA CYS A 35 6.49 -8.52 -13.34
C CYS A 35 5.97 -7.71 -14.53
N ALA A 36 5.29 -8.37 -15.49
CA ALA A 36 4.93 -7.74 -16.77
C ALA A 36 3.53 -7.15 -16.81
N TYR A 37 2.70 -7.39 -15.78
CA TYR A 37 1.31 -6.92 -15.73
C TYR A 37 0.53 -7.22 -17.00
N ARG A 38 0.66 -8.46 -17.51
CA ARG A 38 0.15 -8.87 -18.83
C ARG A 38 -1.36 -8.72 -18.96
N SER A 39 -2.10 -8.90 -17.86
CA SER A 39 -3.56 -8.80 -17.83
C SER A 39 -4.07 -7.43 -17.38
N SER A 40 -3.22 -6.60 -16.77
CA SER A 40 -3.63 -5.35 -16.12
C SER A 40 -3.09 -4.07 -16.76
N ARG A 41 -1.90 -4.08 -17.36
CA ARG A 41 -1.19 -2.89 -17.89
C ARG A 41 -2.08 -1.98 -18.75
N HIS A 42 -2.94 -2.55 -19.59
CA HIS A 42 -3.82 -1.76 -20.45
C HIS A 42 -4.98 -1.09 -19.70
N LEU A 43 -5.42 -1.65 -18.56
CA LEU A 43 -6.44 -1.07 -17.69
C LEU A 43 -5.82 0.06 -16.84
N LEU A 44 -4.58 -0.14 -16.35
CA LEU A 44 -3.86 0.87 -15.55
C LEU A 44 -3.62 2.19 -16.30
N GLY A 45 -3.71 2.16 -17.64
CA GLY A 45 -3.72 3.37 -18.48
C GLY A 45 -4.89 4.34 -18.22
N ALA A 46 -5.89 3.95 -17.41
CA ALA A 46 -6.97 4.83 -16.97
C ALA A 46 -6.51 5.83 -15.89
N PHE A 47 -5.44 5.54 -15.14
CA PHE A 47 -4.94 6.43 -14.09
C PHE A 47 -4.30 7.70 -14.66
N GLU A 48 -4.69 8.85 -14.14
CA GLU A 48 -4.01 10.13 -14.38
C GLU A 48 -2.82 10.24 -13.45
N SER A 49 -1.60 10.23 -14.00
CA SER A 49 -0.34 10.23 -13.25
C SER A 49 0.43 11.56 -13.36
N ASP A 50 -0.04 12.50 -14.17
CA ASP A 50 0.59 13.80 -14.38
C ASP A 50 0.10 14.83 -13.37
N GLY A 51 0.98 15.74 -12.94
CA GLY A 51 0.67 16.85 -12.04
C GLY A 51 1.85 17.80 -11.89
N GLU A 52 1.62 19.06 -11.53
CA GLU A 52 2.71 20.02 -11.31
C GLU A 52 3.66 19.58 -10.18
N GLN A 53 3.16 18.78 -9.24
CA GLN A 53 3.91 18.23 -8.12
C GLN A 53 4.66 16.94 -8.46
N VAL A 54 4.38 16.27 -9.59
CA VAL A 54 5.00 14.99 -9.95
C VAL A 54 6.37 15.26 -10.57
N VAL A 55 7.42 14.74 -9.95
CA VAL A 55 8.82 14.85 -10.38
C VAL A 55 9.23 13.58 -11.14
N VAL A 56 8.94 12.41 -10.55
CA VAL A 56 9.09 11.10 -11.18
C VAL A 56 7.76 10.37 -11.07
N GLY A 57 7.17 10.02 -12.20
CA GLY A 57 5.91 9.28 -12.28
C GLY A 57 6.11 7.77 -12.31
N PRO A 58 5.06 7.01 -12.73
CA PRO A 58 5.13 5.55 -12.79
C PRO A 58 6.22 5.03 -13.73
N GLY A 59 6.83 3.89 -13.35
CA GLY A 59 7.82 3.18 -14.16
C GLY A 59 9.26 3.28 -13.62
N ASP A 60 9.47 3.94 -12.48
CA ASP A 60 10.66 3.80 -11.64
C ASP A 60 10.34 2.88 -10.43
N ASP A 61 11.34 2.60 -9.59
CA ASP A 61 11.15 1.76 -8.40
C ASP A 61 10.16 2.44 -7.44
N ALA A 62 10.25 3.76 -7.27
CA ALA A 62 9.24 4.56 -6.59
C ALA A 62 8.96 5.87 -7.32
N ALA A 63 7.77 6.45 -7.09
CA ALA A 63 7.45 7.79 -7.58
C ALA A 63 8.10 8.87 -6.71
N VAL A 64 8.27 10.08 -7.26
CA VAL A 64 8.78 11.23 -6.52
C VAL A 64 7.88 12.43 -6.74
N VAL A 65 7.43 13.04 -5.64
CA VAL A 65 6.57 14.23 -5.66
C VAL A 65 7.20 15.39 -4.88
N ALA A 66 7.03 16.60 -5.39
CA ALA A 66 7.56 17.81 -4.77
C ALA A 66 6.69 18.25 -3.59
N LEU A 67 7.31 18.54 -2.44
CA LEU A 67 6.72 19.26 -1.32
C LEU A 67 6.87 20.78 -1.51
N ASP A 68 8.03 21.20 -1.99
CA ASP A 68 8.37 22.56 -2.35
C ASP A 68 9.45 22.56 -3.46
N GLU A 69 10.15 23.70 -3.68
CA GLU A 69 11.16 23.83 -4.74
C GLU A 69 12.45 23.00 -4.48
N GLU A 70 12.73 22.62 -3.24
CA GLU A 70 13.99 21.97 -2.82
C GLU A 70 13.77 20.57 -2.22
N ASN A 71 12.57 20.29 -1.66
CA ASN A 71 12.29 19.07 -0.91
C ASN A 71 11.25 18.20 -1.63
N TYR A 72 11.58 16.94 -1.84
CA TYR A 72 10.73 15.95 -2.51
C TYR A 72 10.49 14.75 -1.59
N VAL A 73 9.41 14.02 -1.87
CA VAL A 73 9.06 12.75 -1.23
C VAL A 73 9.07 11.65 -2.28
N ALA A 74 9.92 10.64 -2.10
CA ALA A 74 9.77 9.37 -2.77
C ALA A 74 8.64 8.59 -2.11
N PHE A 75 7.79 7.93 -2.92
CA PHE A 75 6.58 7.28 -2.46
C PHE A 75 6.28 6.04 -3.27
N GLY A 76 6.09 4.91 -2.61
CA GLY A 76 5.78 3.63 -3.22
C GLY A 76 4.93 2.74 -2.32
N ILE A 77 4.36 1.68 -2.91
CA ILE A 77 3.60 0.64 -2.23
C ILE A 77 3.88 -0.70 -2.90
N GLU A 78 3.94 -1.77 -2.11
CA GLU A 78 4.20 -3.13 -2.57
C GLU A 78 3.22 -4.12 -1.93
N SER A 79 2.94 -5.23 -2.63
CA SER A 79 2.16 -6.36 -2.13
C SER A 79 3.03 -7.59 -1.89
N HIS A 80 2.92 -8.20 -0.71
CA HIS A 80 3.59 -9.44 -0.33
C HIS A 80 2.59 -10.52 0.12
N ASN A 81 1.57 -10.79 -0.70
CA ASN A 81 0.41 -11.62 -0.37
C ASN A 81 0.76 -13.12 -0.29
N HIS A 82 1.12 -13.74 -1.42
CA HIS A 82 1.45 -15.16 -1.51
C HIS A 82 2.59 -15.59 -0.56
N PRO A 83 3.70 -14.85 -0.46
CA PRO A 83 4.76 -15.18 0.50
C PRO A 83 4.27 -15.17 1.94
N SER A 84 3.37 -14.24 2.31
CA SER A 84 2.84 -14.11 3.67
C SER A 84 1.86 -15.22 4.05
N TYR A 85 1.25 -15.90 3.09
CA TYR A 85 0.49 -17.12 3.36
C TYR A 85 1.41 -18.28 3.71
N VAL A 86 2.52 -18.44 2.97
CA VAL A 86 3.47 -19.55 3.12
C VAL A 86 4.34 -19.42 4.39
N ASP A 87 4.85 -18.22 4.64
CA ASP A 87 5.60 -17.86 5.84
C ASP A 87 5.24 -16.41 6.24
N PRO A 88 4.28 -16.23 7.17
CA PRO A 88 3.73 -14.91 7.46
C PRO A 88 4.76 -13.92 8.00
N TYR A 89 5.77 -14.41 8.75
CA TYR A 89 6.84 -13.57 9.27
C TYR A 89 7.80 -13.12 8.15
N ASP A 90 8.42 -14.06 7.45
CA ASP A 90 9.39 -13.71 6.40
C ASP A 90 8.73 -13.01 5.20
N GLY A 91 7.52 -13.44 4.81
CA GLY A 91 6.77 -12.81 3.72
C GLY A 91 6.46 -11.35 3.99
N ALA A 92 5.96 -11.02 5.18
CA ALA A 92 5.65 -9.64 5.54
C ALA A 92 6.92 -8.79 5.81
N ALA A 93 7.93 -9.36 6.45
CA ALA A 93 9.22 -8.71 6.69
C ALA A 93 9.90 -8.27 5.39
N THR A 94 9.91 -9.14 4.38
CA THR A 94 10.54 -8.86 3.09
C THR A 94 9.74 -7.87 2.24
N GLY A 95 8.42 -7.75 2.44
CA GLY A 95 7.62 -6.67 1.88
C GLY A 95 8.05 -5.29 2.40
N VAL A 96 8.34 -5.18 3.72
CA VAL A 96 8.94 -3.94 4.26
C VAL A 96 10.32 -3.67 3.65
N GLY A 97 11.16 -4.70 3.53
CA GLY A 97 12.50 -4.56 2.95
C GLY A 97 12.47 -4.13 1.48
N GLY A 98 11.60 -4.72 0.66
CA GLY A 98 11.43 -4.40 -0.77
C GLY A 98 11.08 -2.95 -0.98
N ILE A 99 9.99 -2.50 -0.37
CA ILE A 99 9.55 -1.11 -0.55
C ILE A 99 10.54 -0.07 0.01
N VAL A 100 11.29 -0.40 1.06
CA VAL A 100 12.35 0.48 1.58
C VAL A 100 13.51 0.58 0.59
N ARG A 101 13.89 -0.53 -0.07
CA ARG A 101 14.93 -0.50 -1.12
C ARG A 101 14.48 0.29 -2.34
N ASP A 102 13.22 0.21 -2.74
CA ASP A 102 12.66 1.06 -3.79
C ASP A 102 12.81 2.55 -3.46
N ILE A 103 12.56 2.91 -2.21
CA ILE A 103 12.74 4.29 -1.76
C ILE A 103 14.22 4.72 -1.80
N ILE A 104 15.15 3.88 -1.34
CA ILE A 104 16.57 4.26 -1.34
C ILE A 104 17.19 4.22 -2.73
N SER A 105 16.63 3.45 -3.70
CA SER A 105 17.05 3.48 -5.10
C SER A 105 16.81 4.84 -5.74
N MET A 106 15.80 5.59 -5.27
CA MET A 106 15.53 6.97 -5.69
C MET A 106 16.41 8.02 -5.00
N GLY A 107 17.44 7.61 -4.24
CA GLY A 107 18.29 8.51 -3.46
C GLY A 107 17.61 9.07 -2.21
N ALA A 108 16.43 8.60 -1.85
CA ALA A 108 15.66 9.08 -0.72
C ALA A 108 15.98 8.31 0.57
N TYR A 109 15.90 8.99 1.71
CA TYR A 109 16.00 8.38 3.02
C TYR A 109 14.60 8.01 3.54
N PRO A 110 14.32 6.73 3.88
CA PRO A 110 13.00 6.30 4.34
C PRO A 110 12.66 6.93 5.69
N ILE A 111 11.46 7.53 5.80
CA ILE A 111 11.02 8.29 6.97
C ILE A 111 9.70 7.83 7.57
N GLY A 112 8.94 6.97 6.88
CA GLY A 112 7.67 6.45 7.36
C GLY A 112 7.13 5.32 6.53
N LEU A 113 6.46 4.38 7.21
CA LEU A 113 5.75 3.23 6.66
C LEU A 113 4.26 3.33 6.95
N ALA A 114 3.46 2.68 6.11
CA ALA A 114 2.07 2.34 6.35
C ALA A 114 1.83 0.90 5.92
N ASP A 115 0.96 0.17 6.62
CA ASP A 115 0.53 -1.17 6.24
C ASP A 115 -0.99 -1.26 6.08
N SER A 116 -1.44 -2.09 5.14
CA SER A 116 -2.85 -2.44 4.98
C SER A 116 -2.95 -3.96 4.89
N LEU A 117 -3.57 -4.54 5.91
CA LEU A 117 -3.60 -5.97 6.17
C LEU A 117 -5.02 -6.51 6.00
N TYR A 118 -5.17 -7.56 5.20
CA TYR A 118 -6.45 -8.21 4.99
C TYR A 118 -6.29 -9.70 5.26
N VAL A 119 -7.04 -10.22 6.21
CA VAL A 119 -6.93 -11.61 6.67
C VAL A 119 -8.30 -12.28 6.76
N GLY A 120 -8.32 -13.60 6.83
CA GLY A 120 -9.53 -14.40 6.95
C GLY A 120 -10.33 -14.09 8.22
N ASP A 121 -11.41 -14.85 8.44
CA ASP A 121 -12.30 -14.67 9.59
C ASP A 121 -11.53 -14.71 10.92
N PHE A 122 -11.68 -13.67 11.73
CA PHE A 122 -11.03 -13.55 13.04
C PHE A 122 -11.40 -14.67 14.02
N ASP A 123 -12.57 -15.28 13.89
CA ASP A 123 -13.00 -16.38 14.77
C ASP A 123 -12.26 -17.70 14.50
N GLU A 124 -11.59 -17.81 13.35
CA GLU A 124 -10.80 -18.99 12.97
C GLU A 124 -9.35 -18.91 13.51
N GLU A 125 -8.72 -20.07 13.77
CA GLU A 125 -7.38 -20.14 14.35
C GLU A 125 -6.28 -19.77 13.35
N HIS A 126 -6.42 -20.18 12.08
CA HIS A 126 -5.40 -19.98 11.06
C HIS A 126 -5.25 -18.51 10.65
N PRO A 127 -6.31 -17.74 10.37
CA PRO A 127 -6.19 -16.30 10.11
C PRO A 127 -5.53 -15.51 11.26
N ARG A 128 -5.82 -15.86 12.51
CA ARG A 128 -5.13 -15.26 13.66
C ARG A 128 -3.64 -15.56 13.68
N TYR A 129 -3.25 -16.81 13.41
CA TYR A 129 -1.83 -17.20 13.28
C TYR A 129 -1.14 -16.41 12.16
N LEU A 130 -1.80 -16.25 11.00
CA LEU A 130 -1.26 -15.45 9.90
C LEU A 130 -1.08 -13.99 10.31
N LEU A 131 -2.09 -13.37 10.91
CA LEU A 131 -2.02 -11.98 11.36
C LEU A 131 -0.91 -11.75 12.41
N GLU A 132 -0.80 -12.65 13.41
CA GLU A 132 0.27 -12.56 14.42
C GLU A 132 1.66 -12.60 13.75
N GLY A 133 1.89 -13.52 12.81
CA GLY A 133 3.15 -13.63 12.09
C GLY A 133 3.44 -12.46 11.17
N ILE A 134 2.42 -11.97 10.45
CA ILE A 134 2.52 -10.78 9.58
C ILE A 134 2.93 -9.55 10.39
N VAL A 135 2.22 -9.27 11.48
CA VAL A 135 2.50 -8.11 12.35
C VAL A 135 3.87 -8.24 13.01
N GLU A 136 4.27 -9.45 13.44
CA GLU A 136 5.62 -9.71 13.97
C GLU A 136 6.69 -9.42 12.91
N GLY A 137 6.51 -9.88 11.67
CA GLY A 137 7.44 -9.64 10.55
C GLY A 137 7.60 -8.15 10.24
N ILE A 138 6.50 -7.41 10.08
CA ILE A 138 6.52 -5.96 9.82
C ILE A 138 7.19 -5.21 10.97
N SER A 139 6.82 -5.54 12.24
CA SER A 139 7.36 -4.86 13.41
C SER A 139 8.85 -5.10 13.58
N ASP A 140 9.30 -6.36 13.52
CA ASP A 140 10.71 -6.70 13.71
C ASP A 140 11.60 -6.08 12.64
N TYR A 141 11.14 -6.11 11.37
CA TYR A 141 11.91 -5.53 10.28
C TYR A 141 11.93 -4.00 10.37
N GLY A 142 10.77 -3.33 10.40
CA GLY A 142 10.63 -1.88 10.45
C GLY A 142 11.33 -1.26 11.67
N ASN A 143 11.14 -1.87 12.86
CA ASN A 143 11.79 -1.43 14.10
C ASN A 143 13.32 -1.56 14.03
N SER A 144 13.82 -2.67 13.44
CA SER A 144 15.26 -2.92 13.33
C SER A 144 15.96 -1.98 12.36
N ILE A 145 15.34 -1.65 11.24
CA ILE A 145 15.90 -0.67 10.28
C ILE A 145 15.73 0.77 10.76
N GLY A 146 14.84 1.02 11.72
CA GLY A 146 14.59 2.34 12.29
C GLY A 146 13.74 3.24 11.41
N VAL A 147 12.73 2.67 10.72
CA VAL A 147 11.70 3.42 9.97
C VAL A 147 10.37 3.25 10.70
N PRO A 148 9.71 4.34 11.11
CA PRO A 148 8.47 4.24 11.89
C PRO A 148 7.28 3.84 11.02
N THR A 149 6.41 2.93 11.51
CA THR A 149 5.10 2.71 10.91
C THR A 149 4.08 3.61 11.60
N ILE A 150 3.47 4.53 10.86
CA ILE A 150 2.70 5.65 11.43
C ILE A 150 1.21 5.62 11.13
N THR A 151 0.77 4.75 10.25
CA THR A 151 -0.64 4.53 9.89
C THR A 151 -0.81 3.15 9.26
N GLY A 152 -2.04 2.72 9.09
CA GLY A 152 -2.38 1.45 8.47
C GLY A 152 -3.84 1.09 8.70
N SER A 153 -4.23 -0.07 8.18
CA SER A 153 -5.57 -0.63 8.37
C SER A 153 -5.51 -2.15 8.47
N THR A 154 -6.42 -2.74 9.24
CA THR A 154 -6.56 -4.20 9.35
C THR A 154 -8.01 -4.59 9.11
N ARG A 155 -8.25 -5.51 8.17
CA ARG A 155 -9.60 -5.95 7.80
C ARG A 155 -9.70 -7.47 7.80
N PHE A 156 -10.86 -7.95 8.17
CA PHE A 156 -11.20 -9.36 8.27
C PHE A 156 -12.34 -9.70 7.33
N HIS A 157 -12.12 -10.66 6.44
CA HIS A 157 -13.16 -11.19 5.55
C HIS A 157 -12.92 -12.67 5.28
N PRO A 158 -13.96 -13.53 5.30
CA PRO A 158 -13.78 -14.98 5.14
C PRO A 158 -13.03 -15.40 3.88
N ASP A 159 -13.16 -14.65 2.79
CA ASP A 159 -12.54 -15.00 1.52
C ASP A 159 -11.01 -14.77 1.49
N TYR A 160 -10.42 -14.13 2.51
CA TYR A 160 -8.96 -14.05 2.67
C TYR A 160 -8.36 -15.23 3.46
N GLU A 161 -9.16 -16.21 3.90
CA GLU A 161 -8.66 -17.32 4.74
C GLU A 161 -7.49 -18.08 4.12
N GLY A 162 -7.54 -18.31 2.81
CA GLY A 162 -6.50 -19.02 2.05
C GLY A 162 -5.49 -18.12 1.33
N ASN A 163 -5.63 -16.80 1.42
CA ASN A 163 -4.76 -15.83 0.79
C ASN A 163 -4.86 -14.45 1.47
N PRO A 164 -4.09 -14.19 2.54
CA PRO A 164 -4.05 -12.89 3.17
C PRO A 164 -3.40 -11.87 2.25
N LEU A 165 -3.77 -10.60 2.39
CA LEU A 165 -3.09 -9.51 1.69
C LEU A 165 -2.22 -8.72 2.66
N VAL A 166 -1.00 -8.45 2.24
CA VAL A 166 -0.03 -7.60 2.95
C VAL A 166 0.44 -6.53 1.99
N ASN A 167 -0.09 -5.33 2.15
CA ASN A 167 0.29 -4.19 1.34
C ASN A 167 1.05 -3.19 2.22
N VAL A 168 2.29 -2.87 1.85
CA VAL A 168 3.16 -1.97 2.62
C VAL A 168 3.56 -0.78 1.76
N ALA A 169 3.30 0.43 2.27
CA ALA A 169 3.71 1.67 1.62
C ALA A 169 4.84 2.33 2.41
N CYS A 170 5.73 3.01 1.69
CA CYS A 170 6.84 3.75 2.28
C CYS A 170 6.97 5.15 1.68
N VAL A 171 7.33 6.10 2.55
CA VAL A 171 7.71 7.46 2.15
C VAL A 171 9.15 7.74 2.56
N GLY A 172 9.90 8.37 1.64
CA GLY A 172 11.28 8.81 1.88
C GLY A 172 11.49 10.27 1.50
N LEU A 173 12.45 10.93 2.14
CA LEU A 173 12.79 12.32 1.87
C LEU A 173 14.03 12.41 0.99
N VAL A 174 13.96 13.22 -0.06
CA VAL A 174 15.06 13.48 -0.99
C VAL A 174 15.05 14.94 -1.42
N ASP A 175 16.19 15.48 -1.78
CA ASP A 175 16.34 16.79 -2.42
C ASP A 175 16.75 16.65 -3.89
N ASP A 176 16.63 17.76 -4.64
CA ASP A 176 16.91 17.80 -6.08
C ASP A 176 18.34 17.35 -6.45
N GLU A 177 19.33 17.63 -5.59
CA GLU A 177 20.74 17.29 -5.83
C GLU A 177 21.02 15.78 -5.61
N ARG A 178 20.15 15.08 -4.89
CA ARG A 178 20.31 13.68 -4.48
C ARG A 178 19.44 12.70 -5.24
N LEU A 179 18.49 13.18 -6.04
CA LEU A 179 17.54 12.34 -6.76
C LEU A 179 18.28 11.41 -7.75
N LEU A 180 18.04 10.11 -7.59
CA LEU A 180 18.43 9.06 -8.51
C LEU A 180 17.23 8.53 -9.28
N THR A 181 17.48 7.82 -10.37
CA THR A 181 16.48 7.08 -11.13
C THR A 181 17.02 5.69 -11.48
N ALA A 182 16.14 4.75 -11.76
CA ALA A 182 16.50 3.41 -12.20
C ALA A 182 16.75 3.35 -13.72
N GLU A 183 17.53 4.32 -14.24
CA GLU A 183 17.84 4.49 -15.67
C GLU A 183 19.36 4.60 -15.88
N ALA A 184 19.96 3.64 -16.60
CA ALA A 184 21.39 3.68 -16.88
C ALA A 184 21.75 4.86 -17.76
N SER A 185 22.82 5.60 -17.39
CA SER A 185 23.15 6.91 -17.92
C SER A 185 24.10 6.88 -19.13
N GLU A 186 25.22 6.16 -19.03
CA GLU A 186 26.30 6.19 -20.04
C GLU A 186 26.95 4.81 -20.27
N PRO A 187 27.39 4.50 -21.53
CA PRO A 187 28.17 3.31 -21.79
C PRO A 187 29.56 3.38 -21.16
N GLY A 188 30.05 2.27 -20.62
CA GLY A 188 31.37 2.13 -20.00
C GLY A 188 31.35 2.32 -18.47
N ASN A 189 30.26 2.72 -17.90
CA ASN A 189 30.05 2.68 -16.44
C ASN A 189 30.02 1.24 -15.95
N LYS A 190 30.37 1.04 -14.67
CA LYS A 190 30.38 -0.28 -14.04
C LYS A 190 29.05 -0.55 -13.37
N LEU A 191 28.60 -1.79 -13.47
CA LEU A 191 27.51 -2.32 -12.68
C LEU A 191 28.10 -2.95 -11.42
N VAL A 192 27.71 -2.41 -10.27
CA VAL A 192 28.26 -2.78 -8.96
C VAL A 192 27.14 -3.28 -8.08
N LEU A 193 27.22 -4.55 -7.67
CA LEU A 193 26.32 -5.18 -6.71
C LEU A 193 26.82 -4.93 -5.29
N VAL A 194 25.99 -4.39 -4.43
CA VAL A 194 26.29 -4.10 -3.02
C VAL A 194 25.22 -4.72 -2.12
N GLY A 195 25.60 -5.29 -0.99
CA GLY A 195 24.70 -5.85 0.01
C GLY A 195 24.96 -7.29 0.36
N ASN A 196 23.92 -8.07 0.60
CA ASN A 196 24.02 -9.49 0.95
C ASN A 196 24.60 -10.35 -0.19
N ALA A 197 25.24 -11.46 0.18
CA ALA A 197 25.67 -12.46 -0.78
C ALA A 197 24.47 -13.25 -1.34
N THR A 198 24.47 -13.50 -2.65
CA THR A 198 23.42 -14.22 -3.35
C THR A 198 23.32 -15.68 -2.89
N GLY A 199 22.14 -16.12 -2.48
CA GLY A 199 21.77 -17.49 -2.12
C GLY A 199 20.75 -18.09 -3.08
N ARG A 200 19.99 -19.09 -2.62
CA ARG A 200 18.89 -19.75 -3.38
C ARG A 200 17.51 -19.42 -2.84
N ASP A 201 17.39 -18.47 -1.97
CA ASP A 201 16.14 -17.96 -1.41
C ASP A 201 15.36 -17.14 -2.46
N GLY A 202 14.04 -17.22 -2.42
CA GLY A 202 13.16 -16.55 -3.36
C GLY A 202 13.30 -17.02 -4.81
N LEU A 203 13.85 -18.22 -5.06
CA LEU A 203 14.05 -18.70 -6.42
C LEU A 203 12.72 -18.99 -7.12
N GLY A 204 12.35 -18.16 -8.09
CA GLY A 204 11.09 -18.24 -8.81
C GLY A 204 9.92 -17.57 -8.09
N GLY A 205 10.18 -16.67 -7.16
CA GLY A 205 9.17 -15.92 -6.41
C GLY A 205 8.18 -15.18 -7.32
N ALA A 206 8.66 -14.51 -8.35
CA ALA A 206 7.80 -13.81 -9.33
C ALA A 206 6.83 -14.77 -10.07
N SER A 207 7.29 -15.96 -10.43
CA SER A 207 6.42 -16.99 -11.05
C SER A 207 5.41 -17.54 -10.04
N PHE A 208 5.84 -17.79 -8.81
CA PHE A 208 4.96 -18.24 -7.71
C PHE A 208 3.86 -17.20 -7.41
N ALA A 209 4.18 -15.94 -7.38
CA ALA A 209 3.20 -14.86 -7.18
C ALA A 209 2.20 -14.67 -8.36
N SER A 210 2.34 -15.45 -9.42
CA SER A 210 1.47 -15.44 -10.61
C SER A 210 0.63 -16.72 -10.77
N GLU A 211 0.50 -17.52 -9.72
CA GLU A 211 -0.27 -18.77 -9.70
C GLU A 211 -1.24 -18.81 -8.51
N ASP A 212 -2.38 -19.51 -8.63
CA ASP A 212 -3.32 -19.70 -7.53
C ASP A 212 -2.68 -20.52 -6.40
N LEU A 213 -2.95 -20.17 -5.13
CA LEU A 213 -2.43 -20.88 -3.96
C LEU A 213 -3.07 -22.28 -3.80
N GLY A 214 -2.23 -23.30 -3.75
CA GLY A 214 -2.63 -24.70 -3.49
C GLY A 214 -2.79 -25.02 -1.99
N GLU A 215 -3.52 -26.11 -1.68
CA GLU A 215 -3.71 -26.57 -0.30
C GLU A 215 -2.38 -26.95 0.41
N ASP A 216 -1.34 -27.28 -0.33
CA ASP A 216 -0.02 -27.69 0.18
C ASP A 216 1.04 -26.56 0.06
N ALA A 217 0.65 -25.32 -0.30
CA ALA A 217 1.54 -24.19 -0.58
C ALA A 217 2.52 -23.89 0.56
N GLU A 218 2.10 -23.91 1.81
CA GLU A 218 2.97 -23.73 2.99
C GLU A 218 4.18 -24.69 3.03
N THR A 219 4.08 -25.83 2.36
CA THR A 219 5.12 -26.87 2.38
C THR A 219 5.89 -26.97 1.07
N GLU A 220 5.19 -26.84 -0.07
CA GLU A 220 5.77 -27.02 -1.40
C GLU A 220 6.45 -25.76 -1.91
N ASP A 221 5.89 -24.58 -1.60
CA ASP A 221 6.34 -23.28 -2.13
C ASP A 221 7.27 -22.51 -1.18
N ARG A 222 7.57 -23.06 -0.01
CA ARG A 222 8.51 -22.44 0.94
C ARG A 222 9.87 -22.03 0.34
N PRO A 223 10.47 -22.73 -0.64
CA PRO A 223 11.70 -22.29 -1.30
C PRO A 223 11.56 -21.01 -2.14
N ALA A 224 10.33 -20.63 -2.54
CA ALA A 224 10.04 -19.40 -3.26
C ALA A 224 9.91 -18.18 -2.34
N VAL A 225 9.80 -18.39 -1.02
CA VAL A 225 9.74 -17.31 -0.03
C VAL A 225 11.14 -16.72 0.17
N GLN A 226 11.18 -15.41 0.19
CA GLN A 226 12.38 -14.64 0.51
C GLN A 226 12.62 -14.67 2.03
N VAL A 227 13.86 -14.41 2.46
CA VAL A 227 14.23 -14.33 3.87
C VAL A 227 14.85 -12.98 4.16
N GLY A 228 14.30 -12.23 5.10
CA GLY A 228 14.75 -10.88 5.44
C GLY A 228 15.93 -10.86 6.42
N ASP A 229 16.84 -9.91 6.23
CA ASP A 229 17.93 -9.57 7.15
C ASP A 229 17.91 -8.04 7.46
N PRO A 230 17.06 -7.61 8.40
CA PRO A 230 16.91 -6.19 8.70
C PRO A 230 18.19 -5.52 9.22
N TYR A 231 19.16 -6.31 9.74
CA TYR A 231 20.46 -5.76 10.12
C TYR A 231 21.26 -5.33 8.90
N THR A 232 21.34 -6.16 7.87
CA THR A 232 22.02 -5.81 6.61
C THR A 232 21.27 -4.70 5.89
N GLU A 233 19.93 -4.72 5.88
CA GLU A 233 19.12 -3.62 5.32
C GLU A 233 19.44 -2.28 5.98
N LYS A 234 19.54 -2.23 7.31
CA LYS A 234 19.95 -1.01 8.02
C LYS A 234 21.33 -0.50 7.57
N LEU A 235 22.28 -1.39 7.41
CA LEU A 235 23.62 -1.03 6.92
C LEU A 235 23.57 -0.54 5.47
N LEU A 236 22.73 -1.15 4.64
CA LEU A 236 22.53 -0.78 3.23
C LEU A 236 21.92 0.63 3.11
N ILE A 237 20.90 0.96 3.91
CA ILE A 237 20.32 2.31 3.99
C ILE A 237 21.40 3.35 4.30
N GLU A 238 22.23 3.11 5.32
CA GLU A 238 23.28 4.05 5.74
C GLU A 238 24.42 4.15 4.72
N ALA A 239 24.75 3.04 4.05
CA ALA A 239 25.73 3.03 2.96
C ALA A 239 25.21 3.80 1.74
N ASN A 240 23.95 3.58 1.35
CA ASN A 240 23.31 4.31 0.25
C ASN A 240 23.34 5.83 0.48
N GLU A 241 23.05 6.29 1.71
CA GLU A 241 23.20 7.70 2.09
C GLU A 241 24.61 8.24 1.76
N LYS A 242 25.65 7.46 2.07
CA LYS A 242 27.04 7.89 1.79
C LYS A 242 27.40 7.83 0.32
N LEU A 243 26.82 6.92 -0.44
CA LEU A 243 27.00 6.84 -1.89
C LEU A 243 26.39 8.06 -2.59
N VAL A 244 25.17 8.39 -2.21
CA VAL A 244 24.42 9.53 -2.78
C VAL A 244 25.01 10.87 -2.34
N GLU A 245 25.29 11.09 -1.02
CA GLU A 245 25.97 12.30 -0.52
C GLU A 245 27.33 12.55 -1.20
N GLY A 246 28.01 11.46 -1.59
CA GLY A 246 29.33 11.51 -2.23
C GLY A 246 29.31 11.70 -3.73
N ASP A 247 28.15 11.76 -4.40
CA ASP A 247 28.01 11.76 -5.86
C ASP A 247 28.82 10.59 -6.50
N LEU A 248 28.70 9.39 -5.90
CA LEU A 248 29.49 8.22 -6.27
C LEU A 248 28.78 7.29 -7.24
N VAL A 249 27.47 7.40 -7.40
CA VAL A 249 26.60 6.55 -8.20
C VAL A 249 25.77 7.39 -9.17
N GLU A 250 25.49 6.84 -10.36
CA GLU A 250 24.73 7.53 -11.41
C GLU A 250 23.25 7.13 -11.42
N SER A 251 22.99 5.87 -11.15
CA SER A 251 21.66 5.29 -11.04
C SER A 251 21.70 4.09 -10.09
N ALA A 252 20.54 3.68 -9.59
CA ALA A 252 20.39 2.56 -8.66
C ALA A 252 19.12 1.78 -8.97
N ARG A 253 19.12 0.49 -8.61
CA ARG A 253 17.93 -0.34 -8.60
C ARG A 253 18.03 -1.40 -7.52
N ASP A 254 16.92 -1.72 -6.87
CA ASP A 254 16.84 -2.83 -5.95
C ASP A 254 16.85 -4.19 -6.68
N LEU A 255 17.09 -5.27 -5.97
CA LEU A 255 16.97 -6.63 -6.47
C LEU A 255 15.73 -7.29 -5.85
N GLY A 256 14.56 -6.88 -6.31
CA GLY A 256 13.27 -7.47 -5.98
C GLY A 256 12.93 -8.68 -6.86
N ALA A 257 11.75 -8.66 -7.48
CA ALA A 257 11.26 -9.71 -8.36
C ALA A 257 12.22 -9.99 -9.54
N ALA A 258 12.38 -11.27 -9.89
CA ALA A 258 13.34 -11.78 -10.87
C ALA A 258 14.83 -11.48 -10.56
N GLY A 259 15.16 -11.04 -9.35
CA GLY A 259 16.50 -10.91 -8.80
C GLY A 259 17.47 -10.06 -9.64
N LEU A 260 18.74 -10.52 -9.76
CA LEU A 260 19.77 -9.79 -10.52
C LEU A 260 19.40 -9.64 -12.00
N GLY A 261 18.77 -10.66 -12.58
CA GLY A 261 18.35 -10.66 -13.98
C GLY A 261 17.33 -9.57 -14.28
N GLY A 262 16.35 -9.39 -13.41
CA GLY A 262 15.35 -8.32 -13.46
C GLY A 262 16.00 -6.95 -13.30
N ALA A 263 16.58 -6.69 -12.14
CA ALA A 263 17.16 -5.41 -11.77
C ALA A 263 18.15 -4.87 -12.84
N SER A 264 19.11 -5.71 -13.26
CA SER A 264 20.15 -5.25 -14.21
C SER A 264 19.64 -5.11 -15.63
N SER A 265 18.71 -5.96 -16.11
CA SER A 265 18.19 -5.85 -17.48
C SER A 265 17.25 -4.67 -17.66
N GLU A 266 16.42 -4.38 -16.65
CA GLU A 266 15.48 -3.25 -16.66
C GLU A 266 16.21 -1.91 -16.53
N LEU A 267 17.22 -1.81 -15.64
CA LEU A 267 18.07 -0.62 -15.48
C LEU A 267 18.68 -0.19 -16.83
N ILE A 268 19.24 -1.13 -17.57
CA ILE A 268 19.89 -0.84 -18.85
C ILE A 268 18.89 -0.62 -19.98
N ALA A 269 17.77 -1.37 -20.01
CA ALA A 269 16.74 -1.23 -21.03
C ALA A 269 16.11 0.16 -20.98
N LYS A 270 15.83 0.66 -19.79
CA LYS A 270 15.25 1.98 -19.55
C LYS A 270 16.19 3.11 -20.01
N GLY A 271 17.51 2.96 -19.83
CA GLY A 271 18.53 3.86 -20.38
C GLY A 271 18.79 3.71 -21.87
N GLY A 272 18.11 2.77 -22.56
CA GLY A 272 18.36 2.47 -23.99
C GLY A 272 19.74 1.90 -24.26
N LEU A 273 20.38 1.30 -23.25
CA LEU A 273 21.73 0.75 -23.29
C LEU A 273 21.73 -0.78 -23.37
N GLY A 274 22.91 -1.38 -23.35
CA GLY A 274 23.16 -2.79 -23.14
C GLY A 274 24.08 -3.00 -21.94
N ALA A 275 24.35 -4.25 -21.59
CA ALA A 275 25.36 -4.60 -20.59
C ALA A 275 26.07 -5.91 -20.93
N ASP A 276 27.32 -5.99 -20.49
CA ASP A 276 28.12 -7.22 -20.41
C ASP A 276 28.29 -7.57 -18.93
N ILE A 277 27.65 -8.67 -18.49
CA ILE A 277 27.62 -9.15 -17.09
C ILE A 277 28.50 -10.40 -16.96
N ASP A 278 29.37 -10.41 -15.96
CA ASP A 278 30.17 -11.56 -15.55
C ASP A 278 29.56 -12.19 -14.26
N LEU A 279 28.80 -13.26 -14.42
CA LEU A 279 28.15 -13.95 -13.29
C LEU A 279 29.15 -14.64 -12.36
N ASP A 280 30.37 -14.96 -12.82
CA ASP A 280 31.43 -15.51 -11.96
C ASP A 280 31.94 -14.47 -10.95
N SER A 281 31.70 -13.19 -11.18
CA SER A 281 32.08 -12.07 -10.29
C SER A 281 31.07 -11.76 -9.20
N VAL A 282 29.86 -12.33 -9.26
CA VAL A 282 28.82 -12.13 -8.24
C VAL A 282 29.23 -12.79 -6.93
N HIS A 283 29.12 -12.05 -5.80
CA HIS A 283 29.41 -12.63 -4.48
C HIS A 283 28.27 -13.58 -4.05
N LEU A 284 28.64 -14.80 -3.70
CA LEU A 284 27.75 -15.90 -3.42
C LEU A 284 27.95 -16.43 -2.00
N ARG A 285 26.85 -16.66 -1.27
CA ARG A 285 26.90 -17.33 0.05
C ARG A 285 26.82 -18.86 -0.04
N GLU A 286 26.46 -19.39 -1.22
CA GLU A 286 26.36 -20.83 -1.46
C GLU A 286 27.29 -21.28 -2.58
N THR A 287 27.75 -22.52 -2.48
CA THR A 287 28.63 -23.09 -3.51
C THR A 287 27.85 -23.82 -4.60
N ASN A 288 28.45 -23.94 -5.77
CA ASN A 288 27.89 -24.65 -6.93
C ASN A 288 26.52 -24.10 -7.41
N MET A 289 26.32 -22.80 -7.31
CA MET A 289 25.20 -22.13 -7.97
C MET A 289 25.44 -22.11 -9.48
N ASN A 290 24.39 -22.34 -10.23
CA ASN A 290 24.41 -22.22 -11.70
C ASN A 290 23.95 -20.82 -12.14
N ALA A 291 24.14 -20.49 -13.43
CA ALA A 291 23.81 -19.18 -13.97
C ALA A 291 22.35 -18.76 -13.72
N MET A 292 21.40 -19.70 -13.81
CA MET A 292 19.99 -19.46 -13.58
C MET A 292 19.71 -19.09 -12.12
N GLU A 293 20.30 -19.82 -11.17
CA GLU A 293 20.17 -19.54 -9.73
C GLU A 293 20.78 -18.19 -9.35
N ILE A 294 21.89 -17.78 -9.99
CA ILE A 294 22.52 -16.47 -9.75
C ILE A 294 21.68 -15.32 -10.29
N LEU A 295 21.08 -15.49 -11.48
CA LEU A 295 20.26 -14.48 -12.11
C LEU A 295 18.91 -14.27 -11.43
N LEU A 296 18.28 -15.37 -10.99
CA LEU A 296 16.86 -15.39 -10.59
C LEU A 296 16.59 -15.55 -9.10
N ALA A 297 17.64 -15.72 -8.28
CA ALA A 297 17.46 -15.72 -6.83
C ALA A 297 17.09 -14.31 -6.35
N GLU A 298 16.05 -14.24 -5.52
CA GLU A 298 15.54 -13.00 -4.95
C GLU A 298 16.06 -12.78 -3.53
N SER A 299 17.35 -13.15 -3.30
CA SER A 299 18.02 -12.86 -2.02
C SER A 299 17.93 -11.38 -1.71
N GLN A 300 17.42 -11.06 -0.54
CA GLN A 300 17.10 -9.71 -0.12
C GLN A 300 18.35 -8.89 0.26
N GLU A 301 18.15 -7.61 0.55
CA GLU A 301 19.18 -6.64 0.98
C GLU A 301 20.33 -6.49 -0.03
N ARG A 302 19.98 -6.37 -1.30
CA ARG A 302 20.93 -6.16 -2.41
C ARG A 302 20.47 -5.00 -3.29
N MET A 303 21.45 -4.19 -3.73
CA MET A 303 21.25 -3.11 -4.70
C MET A 303 22.25 -3.24 -5.84
N VAL A 304 21.83 -2.94 -7.07
CA VAL A 304 22.72 -2.73 -8.20
C VAL A 304 22.84 -1.23 -8.48
N TYR A 305 24.09 -0.76 -8.58
CA TYR A 305 24.40 0.64 -8.87
C TYR A 305 25.15 0.76 -10.21
N GLU A 306 24.81 1.77 -10.99
CA GLU A 306 25.67 2.24 -12.07
C GLU A 306 26.70 3.19 -11.50
N VAL A 307 27.99 2.94 -11.76
CA VAL A 307 29.11 3.63 -11.14
C VAL A 307 30.14 4.02 -12.18
N ARG A 308 30.56 5.28 -12.21
CA ARG A 308 31.72 5.68 -13.07
C ARG A 308 32.96 4.88 -12.66
N PRO A 309 33.80 4.42 -13.63
CA PRO A 309 34.97 3.59 -13.30
C PRO A 309 35.89 4.19 -12.24
N GLU A 310 36.07 5.52 -12.23
CA GLU A 310 36.88 6.24 -11.23
C GLU A 310 36.29 6.23 -9.80
N ASN A 311 34.97 6.06 -9.66
CA ASN A 311 34.30 6.05 -8.39
C ASN A 311 34.27 4.65 -7.72
N VAL A 312 34.50 3.58 -8.47
CA VAL A 312 34.46 2.20 -7.96
C VAL A 312 35.26 2.01 -6.66
N PRO A 313 36.53 2.49 -6.54
CA PRO A 313 37.26 2.34 -5.30
C PRO A 313 36.64 3.08 -4.11
N SER A 314 35.88 4.15 -4.36
CA SER A 314 35.18 4.88 -3.31
C SER A 314 33.93 4.14 -2.86
N VAL A 315 33.19 3.54 -3.79
CA VAL A 315 32.04 2.66 -3.52
C VAL A 315 32.49 1.44 -2.69
N GLU A 316 33.58 0.78 -3.08
CA GLU A 316 34.17 -0.33 -2.30
C GLU A 316 34.55 0.11 -0.87
N SER A 317 35.09 1.32 -0.71
CA SER A 317 35.45 1.85 0.63
C SER A 317 34.24 2.18 1.49
N VAL A 318 33.12 2.62 0.88
CA VAL A 318 31.84 2.81 1.60
C VAL A 318 31.30 1.45 2.04
N ALA A 319 31.21 0.46 1.14
CA ALA A 319 30.74 -0.88 1.46
C ALA A 319 31.60 -1.52 2.60
N ASP A 320 32.93 -1.43 2.53
CA ASP A 320 33.82 -1.88 3.60
C ASP A 320 33.54 -1.19 4.96
N THR A 321 33.15 0.09 4.93
CA THR A 321 32.85 0.85 6.17
C THR A 321 31.61 0.31 6.87
N PHE A 322 30.64 -0.17 6.11
CA PHE A 322 29.38 -0.72 6.61
C PHE A 322 29.35 -2.26 6.66
N ASP A 323 30.50 -2.93 6.46
CA ASP A 323 30.62 -4.41 6.47
C ASP A 323 29.68 -5.07 5.44
N LEU A 324 29.47 -4.43 4.27
CA LEU A 324 28.69 -4.94 3.16
C LEU A 324 29.58 -5.59 2.12
N GLU A 325 29.09 -6.66 1.47
CA GLU A 325 29.78 -7.23 0.31
C GLU A 325 29.61 -6.33 -0.91
N VAL A 326 30.59 -6.32 -1.79
CA VAL A 326 30.61 -5.53 -3.02
C VAL A 326 31.29 -6.27 -4.16
N SER A 327 30.67 -6.24 -5.34
CA SER A 327 31.22 -6.86 -6.55
C SER A 327 30.98 -5.99 -7.77
N VAL A 328 32.01 -5.77 -8.57
CA VAL A 328 31.87 -5.26 -9.93
C VAL A 328 31.44 -6.42 -10.82
N ILE A 329 30.18 -6.45 -11.22
CA ILE A 329 29.56 -7.57 -11.94
C ILE A 329 29.53 -7.39 -13.46
N GLY A 330 29.82 -6.19 -13.95
CA GLY A 330 29.77 -5.91 -15.39
C GLY A 330 29.99 -4.47 -15.75
N GLU A 331 29.66 -4.15 -17.00
CA GLU A 331 29.70 -2.78 -17.52
C GLU A 331 28.55 -2.51 -18.50
N THR A 332 28.11 -1.25 -18.54
CA THR A 332 27.13 -0.77 -19.51
C THR A 332 27.75 -0.64 -20.89
N THR A 333 26.99 -0.91 -21.95
CA THR A 333 27.45 -0.85 -23.35
C THR A 333 26.47 -0.08 -24.23
N ASP A 334 26.89 0.30 -25.42
CA ASP A 334 26.04 0.93 -26.45
C ASP A 334 25.40 -0.09 -27.42
N THR A 335 25.42 -1.37 -27.07
CA THR A 335 24.98 -2.46 -27.95
C THR A 335 23.49 -2.68 -27.96
N GLY A 336 22.77 -2.22 -26.92
CA GLY A 336 21.34 -2.52 -26.70
C GLY A 336 21.09 -4.00 -26.37
N ARG A 337 22.14 -4.75 -26.00
CA ARG A 337 22.03 -6.17 -25.66
C ARG A 337 22.36 -6.40 -24.20
N TYR A 338 21.65 -7.32 -23.62
CA TYR A 338 21.92 -7.89 -22.30
C TYR A 338 22.66 -9.20 -22.48
N VAL A 339 23.94 -9.20 -22.12
CA VAL A 339 24.83 -10.35 -22.30
C VAL A 339 25.35 -10.79 -20.94
N CYS A 340 25.22 -12.09 -20.64
CA CYS A 340 25.77 -12.68 -19.41
C CYS A 340 26.70 -13.83 -19.75
N ASP A 341 27.91 -13.79 -19.19
CA ASP A 341 28.88 -14.87 -19.24
C ASP A 341 28.95 -15.62 -17.89
N PHE A 342 29.13 -16.95 -17.96
CA PHE A 342 29.30 -17.82 -16.81
C PHE A 342 30.24 -18.99 -17.16
N GLU A 343 31.26 -19.24 -16.32
CA GLU A 343 32.29 -20.27 -16.54
C GLU A 343 32.97 -20.17 -17.93
N GLY A 344 33.03 -18.95 -18.46
CA GLY A 344 33.66 -18.65 -19.76
C GLY A 344 32.78 -18.96 -20.98
N GLU A 345 31.50 -19.20 -20.78
CA GLU A 345 30.49 -19.37 -21.85
C GLU A 345 29.43 -18.26 -21.74
N THR A 346 28.99 -17.70 -22.86
CA THR A 346 27.85 -16.78 -22.91
C THR A 346 26.56 -17.58 -22.71
N VAL A 347 25.88 -17.30 -21.61
CA VAL A 347 24.66 -18.01 -21.17
C VAL A 347 23.38 -17.24 -21.47
N VAL A 348 23.47 -15.90 -21.57
CA VAL A 348 22.40 -15.00 -22.00
C VAL A 348 22.96 -14.05 -23.07
N ASP A 349 22.25 -13.87 -24.18
CA ASP A 349 22.52 -12.87 -25.21
C ASP A 349 21.22 -12.49 -25.91
N VAL A 350 20.53 -11.45 -25.36
CA VAL A 350 19.19 -11.02 -25.77
C VAL A 350 19.13 -9.51 -25.94
N PRO A 351 18.21 -8.95 -26.74
CA PRO A 351 17.97 -7.51 -26.75
C PRO A 351 17.45 -7.05 -25.38
N ALA A 352 18.04 -6.03 -24.78
CA ALA A 352 17.67 -5.55 -23.45
C ALA A 352 16.21 -5.08 -23.37
N GLU A 353 15.77 -4.25 -24.32
CA GLU A 353 14.38 -3.78 -24.42
C GLU A 353 13.38 -4.95 -24.58
N PHE A 354 13.76 -5.98 -25.32
CA PHE A 354 12.86 -7.13 -25.55
C PHE A 354 12.67 -7.99 -24.31
N VAL A 355 13.70 -8.20 -23.49
CA VAL A 355 13.58 -8.99 -22.28
C VAL A 355 12.79 -8.22 -21.19
N ALA A 356 12.97 -6.90 -21.11
CA ALA A 356 12.28 -6.06 -20.13
C ALA A 356 10.81 -5.78 -20.52
N ASP A 357 10.55 -5.35 -21.77
CA ASP A 357 9.25 -4.83 -22.18
C ASP A 357 8.56 -5.64 -23.30
N GLY A 358 9.14 -6.75 -23.71
CA GLY A 358 8.64 -7.55 -24.83
C GLY A 358 7.48 -8.48 -24.51
N ALA A 359 7.02 -8.56 -23.28
CA ALA A 359 5.94 -9.45 -22.86
C ALA A 359 4.63 -9.17 -23.63
N PRO A 360 3.98 -10.19 -24.21
CA PRO A 360 2.69 -10.00 -24.87
C PRO A 360 1.59 -9.78 -23.85
N MET A 361 0.68 -8.82 -24.12
CA MET A 361 -0.48 -8.55 -23.28
C MET A 361 -1.58 -9.58 -23.50
N ASN A 362 -2.29 -9.92 -22.44
CA ASN A 362 -3.45 -10.80 -22.48
C ASN A 362 -4.70 -10.02 -22.93
N ASP A 363 -5.57 -10.69 -23.70
CA ASP A 363 -6.91 -10.20 -24.10
C ASP A 363 -7.94 -11.13 -23.45
N LEU A 364 -8.34 -10.79 -22.23
CA LEU A 364 -9.20 -11.64 -21.41
C LEU A 364 -10.66 -11.18 -21.49
N PRO A 365 -11.63 -12.13 -21.50
CA PRO A 365 -13.05 -11.78 -21.46
C PRO A 365 -13.43 -11.29 -20.07
N SER A 366 -14.31 -10.28 -20.00
CA SER A 366 -14.85 -9.72 -18.77
C SER A 366 -16.38 -9.78 -18.73
N ILE A 367 -16.94 -9.89 -17.52
CA ILE A 367 -18.37 -9.77 -17.23
C ILE A 367 -18.55 -8.58 -16.29
N GLU A 368 -19.33 -7.59 -16.72
CA GLU A 368 -19.61 -6.39 -15.93
C GLU A 368 -20.34 -6.76 -14.62
N PRO A 369 -19.84 -6.35 -13.43
CA PRO A 369 -20.49 -6.63 -12.16
C PRO A 369 -21.80 -5.85 -12.01
N THR A 370 -22.69 -6.34 -11.15
CA THR A 370 -23.98 -5.72 -10.87
C THR A 370 -24.22 -5.65 -9.39
N GLN A 371 -24.71 -4.49 -8.90
CA GLN A 371 -25.08 -4.35 -7.50
C GLN A 371 -26.27 -5.23 -7.11
N PRO A 372 -26.35 -5.68 -5.86
CA PRO A 372 -27.43 -6.52 -5.36
C PRO A 372 -28.78 -5.76 -5.32
N GLU A 373 -29.88 -6.50 -5.38
CA GLU A 373 -31.21 -5.95 -5.10
C GLU A 373 -31.44 -5.89 -3.59
N PRO A 374 -32.07 -4.81 -3.07
CA PRO A 374 -32.27 -4.63 -1.64
C PRO A 374 -33.10 -5.75 -0.99
N ASP A 375 -32.57 -6.37 0.06
CA ASP A 375 -33.24 -7.35 0.94
C ASP A 375 -32.78 -7.12 2.38
N LEU A 376 -33.39 -6.13 3.04
CA LEU A 376 -32.95 -5.67 4.36
C LEU A 376 -33.65 -6.42 5.50
N PRO A 377 -32.90 -6.97 6.47
CA PRO A 377 -33.46 -7.51 7.71
C PRO A 377 -34.02 -6.39 8.59
N ALA A 378 -34.80 -6.78 9.60
CA ALA A 378 -35.22 -5.85 10.65
C ALA A 378 -34.01 -5.52 11.55
N ILE A 379 -33.78 -4.23 11.78
CA ILE A 379 -32.69 -3.75 12.66
C ILE A 379 -33.22 -3.59 14.07
N ASP A 380 -32.70 -4.36 15.03
CA ASP A 380 -32.84 -4.12 16.45
C ASP A 380 -31.70 -3.20 16.89
N LEU A 381 -32.00 -2.01 17.37
CA LEU A 381 -31.02 -0.96 17.59
C LEU A 381 -29.90 -1.34 18.57
N GLU A 382 -30.28 -1.92 19.73
CA GLU A 382 -29.32 -2.30 20.78
C GLU A 382 -28.40 -3.42 20.28
N SER A 383 -28.99 -4.50 19.75
CA SER A 383 -28.24 -5.63 19.21
C SER A 383 -27.34 -5.24 18.01
N ALA A 384 -27.85 -4.43 17.07
CA ALA A 384 -27.08 -3.97 15.93
C ALA A 384 -25.89 -3.09 16.35
N THR A 385 -26.09 -2.20 17.30
CA THR A 385 -25.03 -1.34 17.85
C THR A 385 -23.93 -2.16 18.52
N GLU A 386 -24.31 -3.10 19.39
CA GLU A 386 -23.33 -3.97 20.06
C GLU A 386 -22.57 -4.84 19.07
N THR A 387 -23.25 -5.41 18.08
CA THR A 387 -22.66 -6.26 17.07
C THR A 387 -21.64 -5.47 16.22
N VAL A 388 -22.01 -4.28 15.74
CA VAL A 388 -21.13 -3.48 14.87
C VAL A 388 -19.94 -2.94 15.66
N ILE A 389 -20.10 -2.41 16.87
CA ILE A 389 -18.97 -1.87 17.65
C ILE A 389 -18.02 -2.99 18.13
N SER A 390 -18.50 -4.23 18.26
CA SER A 390 -17.67 -5.38 18.69
C SER A 390 -17.09 -6.18 17.53
N SER A 391 -17.38 -5.80 16.29
CA SER A 391 -16.81 -6.48 15.12
C SER A 391 -15.29 -6.33 15.09
N PRO A 392 -14.55 -7.35 14.64
CA PRO A 392 -13.11 -7.23 14.40
C PRO A 392 -12.74 -6.05 13.48
N ASN A 393 -13.58 -5.73 12.47
CA ASN A 393 -13.35 -4.65 11.51
C ASN A 393 -13.50 -3.24 12.09
N THR A 394 -14.20 -3.09 13.20
CA THR A 394 -14.41 -1.80 13.89
C THR A 394 -13.80 -1.79 15.30
N ALA A 395 -13.08 -2.85 15.65
CA ALA A 395 -12.32 -2.93 16.90
C ALA A 395 -11.17 -1.90 16.90
N SER A 396 -10.50 -1.78 18.03
CA SER A 396 -9.28 -0.97 18.10
C SER A 396 -8.10 -1.73 17.50
N ASP A 397 -7.42 -1.13 16.51
CA ASP A 397 -6.18 -1.65 15.94
C ASP A 397 -4.96 -1.46 16.86
N GLU A 398 -5.17 -1.05 18.12
CA GLU A 398 -4.07 -0.81 19.06
C GLU A 398 -3.18 -2.03 19.25
N TRP A 399 -3.73 -3.24 19.19
CA TRP A 399 -2.94 -4.47 19.24
C TRP A 399 -1.92 -4.53 18.10
N VAL A 400 -2.26 -4.10 16.90
CA VAL A 400 -1.37 -4.05 15.73
C VAL A 400 -0.32 -2.96 15.91
N TYR A 401 -0.73 -1.69 15.93
CA TYR A 401 0.21 -0.57 15.86
C TYR A 401 1.07 -0.38 17.14
N ARG A 402 0.68 -0.92 18.30
CA ARG A 402 1.54 -0.86 19.50
C ARG A 402 2.82 -1.71 19.38
N GLN A 403 2.91 -2.59 18.41
CA GLN A 403 4.09 -3.42 18.16
C GLN A 403 5.11 -2.69 17.29
N TYR A 404 4.69 -1.66 16.59
CA TYR A 404 5.50 -0.84 15.72
C TYR A 404 6.16 0.31 16.49
N ASP A 405 7.42 0.60 16.18
CA ASP A 405 8.03 1.87 16.60
C ASP A 405 7.47 2.98 15.70
N HIS A 406 6.79 3.91 16.30
CA HIS A 406 6.24 5.08 15.61
C HIS A 406 6.90 6.39 16.07
N GLU A 407 8.03 6.33 16.80
CA GLU A 407 8.75 7.52 17.27
C GLU A 407 10.19 7.61 16.74
N VAL A 408 10.75 6.53 16.23
CA VAL A 408 12.11 6.53 15.66
C VAL A 408 12.25 7.60 14.58
N GLY A 409 13.42 8.22 14.46
CA GLY A 409 13.63 9.37 13.58
C GLY A 409 13.03 10.69 14.12
N THR A 410 12.16 10.64 15.16
CA THR A 410 11.58 11.80 15.85
C THR A 410 10.77 12.74 14.93
N ARG A 411 10.16 12.19 13.87
CA ARG A 411 9.33 12.95 12.91
C ARG A 411 7.84 12.82 13.17
N THR A 412 7.37 11.79 13.87
CA THR A 412 5.95 11.54 14.11
C THR A 412 5.33 12.64 14.97
N ALA A 413 4.44 13.40 14.39
CA ALA A 413 3.70 14.47 15.04
C ALA A 413 2.30 14.02 15.47
N LEU A 414 1.61 13.24 14.65
CA LEU A 414 0.38 12.52 14.99
C LEU A 414 0.62 11.02 14.84
N ARG A 415 0.34 10.26 15.91
CA ARG A 415 0.60 8.83 16.01
C ARG A 415 -0.54 8.01 15.38
N PRO A 416 -0.33 6.69 15.12
CA PRO A 416 -1.41 5.78 14.74
C PRO A 416 -2.60 5.82 15.72
N GLY A 417 -3.79 5.48 15.21
CA GLY A 417 -5.04 5.47 15.97
C GLY A 417 -5.86 6.76 15.82
N ASP A 418 -5.54 7.57 14.82
CA ASP A 418 -6.33 8.71 14.35
C ASP A 418 -6.56 8.54 12.82
N ASP A 419 -7.37 9.37 12.15
CA ASP A 419 -7.75 9.18 10.73
C ASP A 419 -6.53 9.15 9.79
N ALA A 420 -5.43 9.82 10.13
CA ALA A 420 -4.15 9.77 9.42
C ALA A 420 -2.98 9.98 10.38
N GLY A 421 -1.82 9.41 10.04
CA GLY A 421 -0.55 9.75 10.69
C GLY A 421 0.02 11.05 10.13
N ILE A 422 0.83 11.79 10.91
CA ILE A 422 1.53 12.99 10.43
C ILE A 422 3.01 12.93 10.77
N LEU A 423 3.86 13.10 9.75
CA LEU A 423 5.30 13.29 9.89
C LEU A 423 5.65 14.77 9.80
N ALA A 424 6.53 15.23 10.70
CA ALA A 424 7.07 16.59 10.66
C ALA A 424 8.22 16.68 9.65
N ILE A 425 7.99 17.32 8.52
CA ILE A 425 9.02 17.63 7.53
C ILE A 425 9.60 19.00 7.88
N ARG A 426 10.61 18.98 8.74
CA ARG A 426 11.20 20.20 9.28
C ARG A 426 11.97 20.99 8.24
N GLU A 427 12.47 20.31 7.21
CA GLU A 427 13.15 20.84 6.05
C GLU A 427 12.24 21.77 5.23
N ALA A 428 10.95 21.41 5.11
CA ALA A 428 9.94 22.17 4.38
C ALA A 428 8.99 22.96 5.30
N ASP A 429 9.18 22.92 6.64
CA ASP A 429 8.33 23.54 7.67
C ASP A 429 6.83 23.20 7.52
N GLN A 430 6.52 21.94 7.18
CA GLN A 430 5.15 21.44 6.97
C GLN A 430 4.99 20.00 7.45
N GLY A 431 3.74 19.60 7.72
CA GLY A 431 3.37 18.21 8.00
C GLY A 431 3.16 17.42 6.71
N LEU A 432 3.63 16.18 6.68
CA LEU A 432 3.25 15.18 5.70
C LEU A 432 2.24 14.23 6.35
N ALA A 433 0.97 14.36 6.00
CA ALA A 433 -0.07 13.44 6.44
C ALA A 433 -0.07 12.20 5.55
N PHE A 434 -0.30 11.03 6.14
CA PHE A 434 -0.24 9.74 5.49
C PHE A 434 -1.38 8.85 5.95
N THR A 435 -2.07 8.19 5.01
CA THR A 435 -3.14 7.22 5.24
C THR A 435 -3.04 6.08 4.25
N SER A 436 -3.55 4.89 4.61
CA SER A 436 -3.57 3.73 3.74
C SER A 436 -4.73 2.80 4.10
N GLY A 437 -5.45 2.30 3.09
CA GLY A 437 -6.49 1.30 3.26
C GLY A 437 -7.54 1.28 2.16
N THR A 438 -8.41 0.27 2.24
CA THR A 438 -9.70 0.14 1.52
C THR A 438 -10.63 -0.73 2.36
N GLU A 439 -11.93 -0.69 2.04
CA GLU A 439 -12.95 -1.51 2.68
C GLU A 439 -13.44 -2.62 1.71
N PRO A 440 -13.06 -3.89 1.95
CA PRO A 440 -13.38 -5.00 1.03
C PRO A 440 -14.88 -5.22 0.82
N THR A 441 -15.72 -5.00 1.83
CA THR A 441 -17.17 -5.17 1.72
C THR A 441 -17.81 -4.15 0.79
N TRP A 442 -17.18 -2.97 0.62
CA TRP A 442 -17.64 -1.97 -0.34
C TRP A 442 -17.45 -2.46 -1.78
N THR A 443 -16.27 -2.96 -2.09
CA THR A 443 -15.93 -3.44 -3.43
C THR A 443 -16.54 -4.80 -3.77
N GLU A 444 -16.76 -5.68 -2.77
CA GLU A 444 -17.56 -6.89 -2.95
C GLU A 444 -19.02 -6.55 -3.34
N THR A 445 -19.60 -5.53 -2.69
CA THR A 445 -20.99 -5.11 -2.97
C THR A 445 -21.11 -4.37 -4.28
N ALA A 446 -20.17 -3.47 -4.59
CA ALA A 446 -20.20 -2.57 -5.74
C ALA A 446 -18.76 -2.20 -6.15
N PRO A 447 -18.10 -3.02 -7.00
CA PRO A 447 -16.67 -2.85 -7.30
C PRO A 447 -16.28 -1.44 -7.74
N TYR A 448 -17.01 -0.85 -8.69
CA TYR A 448 -16.72 0.51 -9.18
C TYR A 448 -16.97 1.57 -8.10
N GLU A 449 -18.17 1.58 -7.49
CA GLU A 449 -18.53 2.58 -6.50
C GLU A 449 -17.72 2.44 -5.22
N GLY A 450 -17.41 1.20 -4.79
CA GLY A 450 -16.55 0.94 -3.63
C GLY A 450 -15.12 1.43 -3.83
N ALA A 451 -14.55 1.19 -5.01
CA ALA A 451 -13.22 1.69 -5.36
C ALA A 451 -13.18 3.23 -5.47
N TYR A 452 -14.19 3.83 -6.09
CA TYR A 452 -14.34 5.29 -6.10
C TYR A 452 -14.44 5.85 -4.67
N ALA A 453 -15.21 5.19 -3.80
CA ALA A 453 -15.36 5.58 -2.40
C ALA A 453 -14.04 5.46 -1.61
N THR A 454 -13.18 4.47 -1.93
CA THR A 454 -11.84 4.32 -1.33
C THR A 454 -10.97 5.57 -1.57
N ALA A 455 -11.03 6.17 -2.77
CA ALA A 455 -10.30 7.41 -3.05
C ALA A 455 -10.84 8.58 -2.20
N ILE A 456 -12.16 8.69 -2.05
CA ILE A 456 -12.79 9.74 -1.22
C ILE A 456 -12.44 9.53 0.25
N GLU A 457 -12.45 8.31 0.73
CA GLU A 457 -12.17 7.94 2.13
C GLU A 457 -10.75 8.37 2.53
N ASN A 458 -9.74 7.96 1.76
CA ASN A 458 -8.36 8.36 2.02
C ASN A 458 -8.18 9.88 1.96
N ALA A 459 -8.82 10.56 1.01
CA ALA A 459 -8.78 12.02 0.93
C ALA A 459 -9.51 12.69 2.11
N THR A 460 -10.59 12.09 2.63
CA THR A 460 -11.34 12.57 3.80
C THR A 460 -10.48 12.47 5.06
N ASN A 461 -9.78 11.35 5.24
CA ASN A 461 -8.88 11.12 6.38
C ASN A 461 -7.77 12.17 6.44
N LEU A 462 -7.13 12.47 5.32
CA LEU A 462 -6.14 13.55 5.25
C LEU A 462 -6.77 14.92 5.54
N ALA A 463 -7.93 15.22 4.95
CA ALA A 463 -8.62 16.50 5.10
C ALA A 463 -9.12 16.71 6.53
N ALA A 464 -9.57 15.67 7.23
CA ALA A 464 -9.96 15.71 8.64
C ALA A 464 -8.80 16.13 9.56
N LYS A 465 -7.57 15.93 9.13
CA LYS A 465 -6.35 16.41 9.82
C LYS A 465 -5.81 17.74 9.27
N GLY A 466 -6.59 18.42 8.44
CA GLY A 466 -6.24 19.72 7.85
C GLY A 466 -5.23 19.63 6.70
N ALA A 467 -4.92 18.43 6.23
CA ALA A 467 -3.99 18.22 5.13
C ALA A 467 -4.70 18.33 3.76
N LYS A 468 -3.97 18.83 2.77
CA LYS A 468 -4.38 18.82 1.37
C LYS A 468 -3.80 17.57 0.72
N PRO A 469 -4.62 16.68 0.13
CA PRO A 469 -4.09 15.56 -0.63
C PRO A 469 -3.10 16.01 -1.70
N LEU A 470 -1.99 15.29 -1.86
CA LEU A 470 -0.89 15.62 -2.77
C LEU A 470 -0.74 14.60 -3.88
N ALA A 471 -0.67 13.33 -3.55
CA ALA A 471 -0.53 12.21 -4.47
C ALA A 471 -0.97 10.90 -3.80
N THR A 472 -1.22 9.89 -4.62
CA THR A 472 -1.53 8.54 -4.15
C THR A 472 -0.76 7.47 -4.95
N VAL A 473 -0.53 6.34 -4.30
CA VAL A 473 -0.11 5.09 -4.93
C VAL A 473 -1.17 4.03 -4.67
N ASP A 474 -1.37 3.12 -5.60
CA ASP A 474 -2.35 2.06 -5.50
C ASP A 474 -1.72 0.67 -5.36
N CYS A 475 -2.38 -0.22 -4.65
CA CYS A 475 -2.10 -1.64 -4.68
C CYS A 475 -3.40 -2.39 -5.00
N VAL A 476 -3.56 -2.76 -6.27
CA VAL A 476 -4.80 -3.37 -6.75
C VAL A 476 -4.67 -4.89 -6.68
N ASN A 477 -5.44 -5.50 -5.77
CA ASN A 477 -5.43 -6.93 -5.54
C ASN A 477 -6.74 -7.56 -6.05
N ALA A 478 -6.66 -8.66 -6.79
CA ALA A 478 -7.81 -9.42 -7.25
C ALA A 478 -7.46 -10.91 -7.44
N GLY A 479 -8.49 -11.72 -7.59
CA GLY A 479 -8.35 -13.14 -7.87
C GLY A 479 -7.82 -13.42 -9.28
N ASN A 480 -8.02 -14.67 -9.74
CA ASN A 480 -7.52 -15.16 -11.02
C ASN A 480 -8.21 -14.45 -12.19
N PRO A 481 -7.46 -13.67 -13.01
CA PRO A 481 -8.02 -12.89 -14.13
C PRO A 481 -8.53 -13.74 -15.29
N GLU A 482 -8.23 -15.03 -15.35
CA GLU A 482 -8.77 -15.93 -16.36
C GLU A 482 -10.27 -16.25 -16.14
N LYS A 483 -10.82 -15.88 -14.97
CA LYS A 483 -12.24 -15.96 -14.65
C LYS A 483 -12.93 -14.66 -15.08
N PRO A 484 -13.89 -14.70 -16.04
CA PRO A 484 -14.43 -13.48 -16.64
C PRO A 484 -15.21 -12.57 -15.67
N ASP A 485 -15.80 -13.11 -14.63
CA ASP A 485 -16.45 -12.38 -13.55
C ASP A 485 -15.43 -11.66 -12.66
N VAL A 486 -14.40 -12.36 -12.19
CA VAL A 486 -13.28 -11.79 -11.42
C VAL A 486 -12.55 -10.69 -12.20
N TYR A 487 -12.30 -10.94 -13.51
CA TYR A 487 -11.67 -9.93 -14.36
C TYR A 487 -12.55 -8.71 -14.60
N GLY A 488 -13.88 -8.89 -14.66
CA GLY A 488 -14.83 -7.78 -14.74
C GLY A 488 -14.87 -6.93 -13.46
N GLU A 489 -14.79 -7.55 -12.30
CA GLU A 489 -14.67 -6.86 -11.00
C GLU A 489 -13.36 -6.12 -10.89
N PHE A 490 -12.23 -6.74 -11.29
CA PHE A 490 -10.93 -6.10 -11.36
C PHE A 490 -10.93 -4.85 -12.26
N ALA A 491 -11.49 -4.94 -13.46
CA ALA A 491 -11.61 -3.79 -14.35
C ALA A 491 -12.46 -2.67 -13.73
N ALA A 492 -13.55 -3.04 -13.05
CA ALA A 492 -14.42 -2.07 -12.40
C ALA A 492 -13.76 -1.33 -11.23
N ILE A 493 -12.92 -2.02 -10.41
CA ILE A 493 -12.20 -1.34 -9.33
C ILE A 493 -11.10 -0.40 -9.87
N VAL A 494 -10.43 -0.76 -10.96
CA VAL A 494 -9.45 0.13 -11.62
C VAL A 494 -10.15 1.38 -12.16
N ASP A 495 -11.27 1.23 -12.87
CA ASP A 495 -12.05 2.36 -13.39
C ASP A 495 -12.59 3.25 -12.24
N GLY A 496 -13.10 2.64 -11.16
CA GLY A 496 -13.60 3.36 -9.99
C GLY A 496 -12.53 4.18 -9.27
N LEU A 497 -11.34 3.60 -9.05
CA LEU A 497 -10.19 4.34 -8.49
C LEU A 497 -9.75 5.49 -9.40
N ALA A 498 -9.61 5.22 -10.70
CA ALA A 498 -9.17 6.22 -11.67
C ALA A 498 -10.11 7.41 -11.70
N ASP A 499 -11.42 7.18 -11.80
CA ASP A 499 -12.42 8.24 -11.80
C ASP A 499 -12.46 8.98 -10.44
N GLY A 500 -12.35 8.26 -9.31
CA GLY A 500 -12.32 8.85 -7.97
C GLY A 500 -11.12 9.77 -7.75
N CYS A 501 -9.93 9.33 -8.13
CA CYS A 501 -8.71 10.13 -8.03
C CYS A 501 -8.73 11.33 -8.99
N SER A 502 -9.23 11.14 -10.23
CA SER A 502 -9.37 12.21 -11.22
C SER A 502 -10.36 13.28 -10.76
N ASP A 503 -11.54 12.91 -10.22
CA ASP A 503 -12.53 13.86 -9.69
C ASP A 503 -12.03 14.61 -8.45
N LEU A 504 -11.08 14.05 -7.72
CA LEU A 504 -10.38 14.69 -6.61
C LEU A 504 -9.18 15.56 -7.07
N ASP A 505 -8.75 15.43 -8.33
CA ASP A 505 -7.54 16.07 -8.89
C ASP A 505 -6.25 15.62 -8.13
N ILE A 506 -6.16 14.31 -7.86
CA ILE A 506 -5.05 13.68 -7.17
C ILE A 506 -4.38 12.69 -8.13
N PRO A 507 -3.10 12.88 -8.52
CA PRO A 507 -2.43 11.96 -9.42
C PRO A 507 -2.14 10.62 -8.73
N VAL A 508 -2.34 9.53 -9.46
CA VAL A 508 -1.88 8.18 -9.11
C VAL A 508 -0.47 8.02 -9.65
N VAL A 509 0.53 8.17 -8.79
CA VAL A 509 1.92 8.34 -9.21
C VAL A 509 2.72 7.05 -9.33
N GLY A 510 2.17 5.94 -8.86
CA GLY A 510 2.77 4.61 -8.90
C GLY A 510 1.83 3.58 -8.29
N GLY A 511 2.25 2.34 -8.27
CA GLY A 511 1.44 1.28 -7.66
C GLY A 511 1.95 -0.11 -7.98
N ASN A 512 1.22 -1.10 -7.45
CA ASN A 512 1.46 -2.51 -7.64
C ASN A 512 0.15 -3.23 -7.98
N VAL A 513 0.21 -4.27 -8.78
CA VAL A 513 -0.93 -5.15 -9.07
C VAL A 513 -0.61 -6.56 -8.64
N SER A 514 -1.47 -7.15 -7.80
CA SER A 514 -1.41 -8.54 -7.41
C SER A 514 -2.67 -9.27 -7.89
N LEU A 515 -2.49 -10.18 -8.84
CA LEU A 515 -3.54 -11.05 -9.37
C LEU A 515 -3.30 -12.50 -8.94
N TYR A 516 -4.21 -13.40 -9.28
CA TYR A 516 -4.19 -14.80 -8.86
C TYR A 516 -4.30 -15.00 -7.34
N ASN A 517 -4.89 -14.04 -6.62
CA ASN A 517 -5.19 -14.20 -5.20
C ASN A 517 -6.44 -15.08 -5.02
N ASP A 518 -6.32 -16.31 -5.48
CA ASP A 518 -7.31 -17.37 -5.35
C ASP A 518 -6.78 -18.46 -4.43
N SER A 519 -7.68 -19.10 -3.72
CA SER A 519 -7.40 -20.25 -2.88
C SER A 519 -8.50 -21.31 -2.98
N ASN A 520 -8.45 -22.33 -2.15
CA ASN A 520 -9.50 -23.36 -2.07
C ASN A 520 -10.86 -22.81 -1.58
N VAL A 521 -10.92 -21.62 -0.97
CA VAL A 521 -12.18 -20.96 -0.61
C VAL A 521 -12.75 -20.12 -1.75
N GLY A 522 -11.93 -19.75 -2.73
CA GLY A 522 -12.33 -18.95 -3.90
C GLY A 522 -11.40 -17.78 -4.16
N PRO A 523 -11.80 -16.84 -5.04
CA PRO A 523 -11.11 -15.57 -5.21
C PRO A 523 -11.36 -14.66 -4.00
N ILE A 524 -10.38 -13.80 -3.70
CA ILE A 524 -10.57 -12.71 -2.73
C ILE A 524 -11.58 -11.68 -3.26
N PRO A 525 -12.22 -10.87 -2.41
CA PRO A 525 -12.90 -9.65 -2.86
C PRO A 525 -11.92 -8.74 -3.63
N PRO A 526 -12.36 -8.06 -4.70
CA PRO A 526 -11.47 -7.10 -5.37
C PRO A 526 -11.07 -6.00 -4.38
N THR A 527 -9.76 -5.85 -4.12
CA THR A 527 -9.23 -5.05 -3.00
C THR A 527 -8.27 -3.97 -3.51
N PRO A 528 -8.79 -2.76 -3.84
CA PRO A 528 -8.01 -1.65 -4.36
C PRO A 528 -7.44 -0.80 -3.22
N THR A 529 -6.40 -1.27 -2.55
CA THR A 529 -5.73 -0.50 -1.49
C THR A 529 -5.13 0.78 -2.06
N LEU A 530 -5.42 1.92 -1.44
CA LEU A 530 -4.74 3.18 -1.68
C LEU A 530 -3.86 3.54 -0.49
N ALA A 531 -2.66 4.04 -0.78
CA ALA A 531 -1.88 4.81 0.18
C ALA A 531 -1.81 6.26 -0.34
N MET A 532 -2.20 7.21 0.48
CA MET A 532 -2.31 8.61 0.07
C MET A 532 -1.53 9.52 1.00
N ILE A 533 -0.80 10.47 0.43
CA ILE A 533 -0.08 11.50 1.18
C ILE A 533 -0.67 12.88 0.92
N GLY A 534 -0.53 13.75 1.93
CA GLY A 534 -1.01 15.13 1.85
C GLY A 534 -0.15 16.09 2.66
N THR A 535 -0.20 17.37 2.30
CA THR A 535 0.56 18.42 2.99
C THR A 535 -0.32 19.17 3.99
N ALA A 536 0.12 19.26 5.24
CA ALA A 536 -0.50 20.04 6.29
C ALA A 536 0.35 21.31 6.60
N PRO A 537 -0.29 22.47 6.84
CA PRO A 537 0.43 23.73 7.05
C PRO A 537 1.15 23.80 8.40
N SER A 538 0.94 22.81 9.27
CA SER A 538 1.59 22.70 10.58
C SER A 538 1.71 21.23 10.98
N PHE A 539 2.40 20.98 12.10
CA PHE A 539 2.51 19.64 12.69
C PHE A 539 1.35 19.32 13.64
N ASP A 540 0.55 20.31 14.01
CA ASP A 540 -0.62 20.15 14.88
C ASP A 540 -1.88 19.92 14.04
N ALA A 541 -2.67 18.91 14.42
CA ALA A 541 -3.95 18.60 13.80
C ALA A 541 -5.04 18.38 14.85
N PRO A 542 -6.32 18.60 14.51
CA PRO A 542 -7.41 18.17 15.39
C PRO A 542 -7.43 16.65 15.48
N THR A 543 -7.60 16.13 16.70
CA THR A 543 -7.73 14.69 16.94
C THR A 543 -9.18 14.26 16.88
N LEU A 544 -9.44 12.95 16.74
CA LEU A 544 -10.78 12.38 16.74
C LEU A 544 -11.50 12.51 18.10
N ALA A 545 -10.78 12.59 19.20
CA ALA A 545 -11.33 12.48 20.55
C ALA A 545 -12.12 13.73 20.97
N ALA A 546 -13.40 13.58 21.32
CA ALA A 546 -14.28 14.64 21.83
C ALA A 546 -13.75 15.20 23.17
N LYS A 547 -13.79 16.53 23.33
CA LYS A 547 -13.30 17.23 24.54
C LYS A 547 -14.43 17.76 25.42
N GLY A 548 -15.69 17.51 25.04
CA GLY A 548 -16.86 17.88 25.82
C GLY A 548 -17.11 19.38 25.91
N ALA A 549 -16.71 20.14 24.90
CA ALA A 549 -16.68 21.61 24.93
C ALA A 549 -17.65 22.28 23.94
N GLY A 550 -18.19 21.57 22.93
CA GLY A 550 -18.90 22.17 21.82
C GLY A 550 -20.14 21.45 21.33
N GLU A 551 -20.69 21.96 20.24
CA GLU A 551 -21.75 21.30 19.48
C GLU A 551 -21.13 20.21 18.59
N LEU A 552 -21.90 19.14 18.36
CA LEU A 552 -21.53 18.10 17.40
C LEU A 552 -22.31 18.31 16.11
N VAL A 553 -21.58 18.41 15.03
CA VAL A 553 -22.08 18.67 13.69
C VAL A 553 -21.66 17.55 12.75
N LEU A 554 -22.63 16.97 12.02
CA LEU A 554 -22.36 16.08 10.91
C LEU A 554 -22.28 16.90 9.64
N LEU A 555 -21.18 16.78 8.90
CA LEU A 555 -21.01 17.35 7.56
C LEU A 555 -21.15 16.26 6.51
N GLY A 556 -21.93 16.54 5.46
CA GLY A 556 -22.15 15.63 4.34
C GLY A 556 -23.50 14.94 4.30
N GLY A 557 -24.35 15.17 5.33
CA GLY A 557 -25.74 14.72 5.34
C GLY A 557 -25.96 13.31 5.89
N PHE A 558 -27.22 12.94 6.06
CA PHE A 558 -27.62 11.57 6.40
C PHE A 558 -27.80 10.72 5.13
N GLU A 559 -27.41 9.47 5.21
CA GLU A 559 -27.65 8.45 4.16
C GLU A 559 -28.31 7.23 4.82
N GLU A 560 -29.16 6.51 4.06
CA GLU A 560 -29.92 5.37 4.56
C GLU A 560 -29.60 4.04 3.84
N ARG A 561 -28.80 4.07 2.76
CA ARG A 561 -28.35 2.87 2.08
C ARG A 561 -27.27 2.20 2.91
N LEU A 562 -27.35 0.88 2.98
CA LEU A 562 -26.47 0.05 3.81
C LEU A 562 -25.58 -0.90 3.00
N GLY A 563 -25.62 -0.82 1.66
CA GLY A 563 -24.79 -1.69 0.82
C GLY A 563 -23.31 -1.55 1.13
N GLY A 564 -22.62 -2.67 1.36
CA GLY A 564 -21.21 -2.69 1.77
C GLY A 564 -20.95 -2.38 3.24
N SER A 565 -21.98 -2.12 4.07
CA SER A 565 -21.76 -1.78 5.46
C SER A 565 -21.42 -2.99 6.34
N GLU A 566 -20.59 -2.75 7.35
CA GLU A 566 -20.28 -3.73 8.39
C GLU A 566 -21.56 -4.31 9.05
N LEU A 567 -22.59 -3.50 9.22
CA LEU A 567 -23.86 -4.01 9.73
C LEU A 567 -24.39 -5.17 8.88
N LEU A 568 -24.44 -5.02 7.54
CA LEU A 568 -24.96 -6.07 6.68
C LEU A 568 -24.03 -7.27 6.61
N ALA A 569 -22.71 -7.05 6.68
CA ALA A 569 -21.73 -8.13 6.79
C ALA A 569 -22.00 -9.00 8.03
N GLN A 570 -22.36 -8.38 9.16
CA GLN A 570 -22.60 -9.08 10.43
C GLN A 570 -23.99 -9.74 10.56
N ILE A 571 -25.06 -9.05 10.12
CA ILE A 571 -26.43 -9.57 10.31
C ILE A 571 -27.03 -10.21 9.06
N GLY A 572 -26.34 -10.15 7.94
CA GLY A 572 -26.81 -10.59 6.64
C GLY A 572 -27.79 -9.60 5.98
N GLY A 573 -28.13 -9.85 4.75
CA GLY A 573 -28.98 -9.00 3.92
C GLY A 573 -28.21 -8.36 2.77
N ALA A 574 -28.89 -7.54 1.98
CA ALA A 574 -28.29 -6.82 0.86
C ALA A 574 -28.94 -5.45 0.68
N ASP A 575 -28.19 -4.49 0.23
CA ASP A 575 -28.66 -3.17 -0.19
C ASP A 575 -27.75 -2.63 -1.30
N ARG A 576 -28.19 -1.57 -1.96
CA ARG A 576 -27.34 -0.85 -2.89
C ARG A 576 -26.30 -0.02 -2.13
N PHE A 577 -25.15 0.15 -2.75
CA PHE A 577 -24.11 1.01 -2.23
C PHE A 577 -24.63 2.46 -2.07
N PRO A 578 -24.15 3.22 -1.06
CA PRO A 578 -24.48 4.63 -0.89
C PRO A 578 -24.24 5.48 -2.14
N GLU A 579 -24.96 6.61 -2.29
CA GLU A 579 -24.71 7.51 -3.41
C GLU A 579 -23.35 8.21 -3.26
N LEU A 580 -22.58 8.18 -4.36
CA LEU A 580 -21.31 8.89 -4.42
C LEU A 580 -21.55 10.42 -4.43
N PRO A 581 -20.72 11.25 -3.80
CA PRO A 581 -20.88 12.69 -3.76
C PRO A 581 -20.65 13.32 -5.15
N GLU A 582 -21.53 14.25 -5.56
CA GLU A 582 -21.46 14.91 -6.87
C GLU A 582 -20.19 15.76 -7.10
N ASN A 583 -19.53 16.24 -6.05
CA ASN A 583 -18.36 17.13 -6.14
C ASN A 583 -17.36 16.82 -5.03
N PRO A 584 -16.64 15.69 -5.14
CA PRO A 584 -15.77 15.21 -4.07
C PRO A 584 -14.63 16.20 -3.77
N LYS A 585 -14.00 16.80 -4.77
CA LYS A 585 -12.92 17.79 -4.57
C LYS A 585 -13.36 18.98 -3.71
N ALA A 586 -14.51 19.57 -4.01
CA ALA A 586 -15.02 20.70 -3.22
C ALA A 586 -15.38 20.26 -1.78
N ARG A 587 -15.86 19.02 -1.62
CA ARG A 587 -16.14 18.41 -0.31
C ARG A 587 -14.86 18.31 0.52
N ILE A 588 -13.80 17.73 -0.02
CA ILE A 588 -12.49 17.56 0.65
C ILE A 588 -11.90 18.92 1.03
N GLU A 589 -11.94 19.91 0.15
CA GLU A 589 -11.48 21.27 0.46
C GLU A 589 -12.28 21.94 1.59
N ALA A 590 -13.60 21.70 1.67
CA ALA A 590 -14.44 22.20 2.75
C ALA A 590 -14.09 21.51 4.09
N ILE A 591 -13.93 20.19 4.09
CA ILE A 591 -13.51 19.41 5.26
C ILE A 591 -12.16 19.92 5.79
N LYS A 592 -11.15 20.03 4.92
CA LYS A 592 -9.84 20.58 5.26
C LYS A 592 -9.94 21.97 5.88
N THR A 593 -10.77 22.84 5.31
CA THR A 593 -10.96 24.21 5.80
C THR A 593 -11.56 24.20 7.21
N VAL A 594 -12.56 23.35 7.46
CA VAL A 594 -13.18 23.19 8.77
C VAL A 594 -12.20 22.63 9.80
N ALA A 595 -11.41 21.63 9.43
CA ALA A 595 -10.38 21.07 10.31
C ALA A 595 -9.33 22.10 10.75
N GLY A 596 -9.04 23.09 9.90
CA GLY A 596 -8.12 24.19 10.18
C GLY A 596 -8.69 25.38 10.97
N LEU A 597 -9.97 25.38 11.37
CA LEU A 597 -10.55 26.46 12.15
C LEU A 597 -10.11 26.41 13.63
N ASP A 598 -9.81 27.56 14.22
CA ASP A 598 -9.53 27.68 15.67
C ASP A 598 -10.70 27.21 16.56
N SER A 599 -11.92 27.21 16.03
CA SER A 599 -13.12 26.75 16.71
C SER A 599 -13.35 25.23 16.62
N THR A 600 -12.63 24.54 15.76
CA THR A 600 -12.71 23.08 15.63
C THR A 600 -11.93 22.43 16.78
N VAL A 601 -12.60 21.61 17.56
CA VAL A 601 -12.08 20.99 18.78
C VAL A 601 -11.66 19.54 18.52
N ALA A 602 -12.49 18.79 17.78
CA ALA A 602 -12.22 17.43 17.34
C ALA A 602 -12.88 17.21 15.96
N VAL A 603 -12.27 16.35 15.16
CA VAL A 603 -12.80 15.91 13.87
C VAL A 603 -12.55 14.42 13.72
N HIS A 604 -13.55 13.71 13.21
CA HIS A 604 -13.44 12.31 12.85
C HIS A 604 -14.26 12.02 11.60
N ASP A 605 -13.76 11.17 10.70
CA ASP A 605 -14.48 10.71 9.52
C ASP A 605 -15.66 9.79 9.90
N VAL A 606 -16.53 9.52 8.94
CA VAL A 606 -17.63 8.55 9.08
C VAL A 606 -17.46 7.49 8.00
N SER A 607 -16.82 6.39 8.37
CA SER A 607 -16.48 5.25 7.50
C SER A 607 -16.98 3.93 8.09
N ASP A 608 -16.07 3.05 8.48
CA ASP A 608 -16.35 1.68 8.94
C ASP A 608 -17.32 1.61 10.10
N GLY A 609 -18.38 0.80 9.95
CA GLY A 609 -19.46 0.71 10.90
C GLY A 609 -20.39 1.94 10.96
N GLY A 610 -20.09 2.98 10.17
CA GLY A 610 -20.87 4.21 10.04
C GLY A 610 -20.81 5.13 11.25
N LEU A 611 -21.77 6.05 11.33
CA LEU A 611 -21.80 7.11 12.36
C LEU A 611 -21.75 6.56 13.81
N ILE A 612 -22.26 5.35 14.06
CA ILE A 612 -22.26 4.79 15.42
C ILE A 612 -20.85 4.44 15.90
N VAL A 613 -19.97 3.96 15.01
CA VAL A 613 -18.58 3.67 15.34
C VAL A 613 -17.79 4.96 15.48
N THR A 614 -17.91 5.90 14.54
CA THR A 614 -17.33 7.26 14.65
C THR A 614 -17.62 7.88 16.01
N LEU A 615 -18.88 7.86 16.44
CA LEU A 615 -19.29 8.41 17.75
C LEU A 615 -18.71 7.62 18.92
N ALA A 616 -18.59 6.30 18.82
CA ALA A 616 -17.98 5.46 19.85
C ALA A 616 -16.48 5.76 20.01
N GLU A 617 -15.77 5.97 18.91
CA GLU A 617 -14.35 6.33 18.86
C GLU A 617 -14.07 7.73 19.40
N MET A 618 -14.98 8.66 19.18
CA MET A 618 -14.88 10.01 19.77
C MET A 618 -14.99 10.01 21.30
N VAL A 619 -15.55 8.97 21.92
CA VAL A 619 -15.74 8.88 23.40
C VAL A 619 -14.47 8.40 24.08
N HIS A 620 -13.97 9.19 25.02
CA HIS A 620 -12.82 8.82 25.85
C HIS A 620 -12.92 9.44 27.28
N GLU A 621 -11.89 9.26 28.12
CA GLU A 621 -11.92 9.65 29.54
C GLU A 621 -12.26 11.14 29.80
N ALA A 622 -11.93 12.04 28.87
CA ALA A 622 -12.13 13.48 29.01
C ALA A 622 -13.45 14.00 28.41
N GLY A 623 -14.11 13.21 27.53
CA GLY A 623 -15.31 13.65 26.84
C GLY A 623 -16.16 12.51 26.31
N GLY A 624 -17.41 12.77 26.10
CA GLY A 624 -18.38 11.90 25.48
C GLY A 624 -19.34 12.66 24.58
N VAL A 625 -20.32 11.98 24.03
CA VAL A 625 -21.24 12.51 23.03
C VAL A 625 -22.69 12.22 23.40
N GLU A 626 -23.60 13.18 23.12
CA GLU A 626 -25.06 13.04 23.23
C GLU A 626 -25.67 13.47 21.89
N VAL A 627 -26.19 12.49 21.13
CA VAL A 627 -26.55 12.65 19.71
C VAL A 627 -27.97 12.18 19.44
N ASN A 628 -28.66 12.86 18.50
CA ASN A 628 -29.96 12.46 17.99
C ASN A 628 -29.89 12.24 16.47
N VAL A 629 -30.44 11.13 16.01
CA VAL A 629 -30.52 10.78 14.58
C VAL A 629 -31.95 10.43 14.16
N PRO A 630 -32.32 10.66 12.87
CA PRO A 630 -33.69 10.46 12.44
C PRO A 630 -34.16 9.00 12.48
N ASN A 631 -33.33 8.05 12.14
CA ASN A 631 -33.64 6.62 12.13
C ASN A 631 -32.38 5.75 12.25
N ALA A 632 -32.56 4.44 12.51
CA ALA A 632 -31.45 3.53 12.76
C ALA A 632 -30.51 3.35 11.56
N LYS A 633 -31.01 3.39 10.31
CA LYS A 633 -30.17 3.19 9.14
C LYS A 633 -29.06 4.25 9.01
N THR A 634 -29.39 5.51 9.39
CA THR A 634 -28.42 6.61 9.31
C THR A 634 -27.24 6.45 10.27
N LEU A 635 -27.34 5.56 11.27
CA LEU A 635 -26.23 5.21 12.17
C LEU A 635 -25.22 4.27 11.53
N PHE A 636 -25.69 3.37 10.67
CA PHE A 636 -24.89 2.27 10.14
C PHE A 636 -24.52 2.42 8.65
N SER A 637 -24.98 3.49 8.00
CA SER A 637 -24.58 3.78 6.62
C SER A 637 -23.12 4.24 6.57
N GLU A 638 -22.37 3.71 5.64
CA GLU A 638 -20.94 3.99 5.41
C GLU A 638 -20.73 4.84 4.14
N ALA A 639 -21.58 5.84 3.91
CA ALA A 639 -21.44 6.74 2.77
C ALA A 639 -20.15 7.56 2.88
N PRO A 640 -19.32 7.61 1.82
CA PRO A 640 -18.01 8.24 1.87
C PRO A 640 -18.05 9.76 1.98
N GLY A 641 -16.98 10.34 2.51
CA GLY A 641 -16.75 11.78 2.53
C GLY A 641 -17.60 12.53 3.56
N ARG A 642 -17.98 11.90 4.67
CA ARG A 642 -18.68 12.54 5.80
C ARG A 642 -17.74 12.64 7.00
N ILE A 643 -17.93 13.66 7.83
CA ILE A 643 -17.19 13.85 9.08
C ILE A 643 -18.11 14.30 10.22
N VAL A 644 -17.75 13.95 11.45
CA VAL A 644 -18.28 14.55 12.67
C VAL A 644 -17.30 15.57 13.22
N VAL A 645 -17.78 16.75 13.55
CA VAL A 645 -16.98 17.85 14.07
C VAL A 645 -17.51 18.29 15.44
N GLU A 646 -16.65 18.35 16.44
CA GLU A 646 -16.89 19.12 17.66
C GLU A 646 -16.44 20.56 17.43
N THR A 647 -17.36 21.54 17.49
CA THR A 647 -17.06 22.95 17.27
C THR A 647 -17.57 23.84 18.40
N THR A 648 -16.84 24.92 18.68
CA THR A 648 -17.24 25.96 19.62
C THR A 648 -17.85 27.20 18.95
N ASP A 649 -17.81 27.26 17.61
CA ASP A 649 -18.38 28.36 16.80
C ASP A 649 -18.99 27.79 15.50
N ARG A 650 -20.27 27.45 15.58
CA ARG A 650 -21.03 26.92 14.44
C ARG A 650 -21.15 27.90 13.28
N ASP A 651 -21.31 29.21 13.57
CA ASP A 651 -21.45 30.22 12.54
C ASP A 651 -20.16 30.31 11.68
N ALA A 652 -18.99 30.17 12.30
CA ALA A 652 -17.70 30.10 11.62
C ALA A 652 -17.61 28.84 10.74
N LEU A 653 -18.03 27.67 11.25
CA LEU A 653 -18.07 26.42 10.52
C LEU A 653 -19.02 26.48 9.30
N GLU A 654 -20.28 26.94 9.49
CA GLU A 654 -21.24 27.10 8.40
C GLU A 654 -20.75 28.09 7.32
N SER A 655 -20.05 29.14 7.74
CA SER A 655 -19.43 30.11 6.81
C SER A 655 -18.28 29.48 6.01
N ALA A 656 -17.49 28.57 6.61
CA ALA A 656 -16.39 27.88 5.95
C ALA A 656 -16.88 26.84 4.93
N VAL A 657 -17.93 26.12 5.26
CA VAL A 657 -18.55 25.09 4.40
C VAL A 657 -19.34 25.70 3.24
N GLY A 658 -20.03 26.81 3.48
CA GLY A 658 -20.91 27.46 2.50
C GLY A 658 -22.07 26.56 2.07
N GLU A 659 -22.28 26.45 0.75
CA GLU A 659 -23.30 25.58 0.14
C GLU A 659 -22.71 24.22 -0.33
N THR A 660 -21.44 23.95 0.00
CA THR A 660 -20.72 22.77 -0.51
C THR A 660 -21.16 21.48 0.18
N LEU A 661 -21.41 21.56 1.50
CA LEU A 661 -21.83 20.40 2.30
C LEU A 661 -23.06 20.72 3.12
N GLU A 662 -23.93 19.74 3.29
CA GLU A 662 -25.00 19.82 4.28
C GLU A 662 -24.41 19.83 5.67
N VAL A 663 -24.88 20.75 6.53
CA VAL A 663 -24.45 20.94 7.91
C VAL A 663 -25.60 20.56 8.84
N LEU A 664 -25.47 19.46 9.54
CA LEU A 664 -26.51 18.94 10.42
C LEU A 664 -26.08 19.05 11.89
N ASP A 665 -26.93 19.71 12.70
CA ASP A 665 -26.80 19.62 14.17
C ASP A 665 -27.25 18.24 14.60
N ILE A 666 -26.35 17.46 15.14
CA ILE A 666 -26.66 16.10 15.63
C ILE A 666 -26.63 16.03 17.15
N GLY A 667 -26.17 17.07 17.86
CA GLY A 667 -26.12 17.06 19.32
C GLY A 667 -24.97 17.83 19.94
N SER A 668 -24.40 17.32 20.99
CA SER A 668 -23.32 18.01 21.72
C SER A 668 -22.29 17.04 22.31
N ALA A 669 -21.05 17.49 22.32
CA ALA A 669 -20.02 16.87 23.15
C ALA A 669 -20.26 17.19 24.63
N THR A 670 -20.01 16.23 25.51
CA THR A 670 -20.27 16.35 26.94
C THR A 670 -19.06 16.01 27.78
N ALA A 671 -18.95 16.59 28.97
CA ALA A 671 -17.89 16.22 29.92
C ALA A 671 -18.11 14.84 30.59
N ARG A 672 -19.21 14.17 30.26
CA ARG A 672 -19.48 12.80 30.71
C ARG A 672 -18.89 11.85 29.66
N ALA A 673 -17.95 11.03 30.06
CA ALA A 673 -17.28 10.03 29.22
C ALA A 673 -18.25 8.90 28.84
N LYS A 674 -19.19 9.18 27.92
CA LYS A 674 -20.29 8.31 27.55
C LYS A 674 -20.77 8.55 26.12
N LEU A 675 -21.17 7.49 25.46
CA LEU A 675 -21.93 7.50 24.22
C LEU A 675 -23.43 7.45 24.58
N ASP A 676 -24.19 8.48 24.24
CA ASP A 676 -25.64 8.53 24.35
C ASP A 676 -26.22 8.84 22.96
N VAL A 677 -26.90 7.88 22.32
CA VAL A 677 -27.50 8.04 20.97
C VAL A 677 -28.98 7.76 21.00
N THR A 678 -29.81 8.73 20.57
CA THR A 678 -31.27 8.60 20.49
C THR A 678 -31.70 8.54 19.02
N VAL A 679 -32.54 7.57 18.68
CA VAL A 679 -33.16 7.40 17.37
C VAL A 679 -34.61 7.91 17.44
N ASP A 680 -34.87 9.05 16.79
CA ASP A 680 -36.16 9.77 16.90
C ASP A 680 -37.36 8.94 16.39
N ALA A 681 -37.21 8.23 15.27
CA ALA A 681 -38.29 7.45 14.67
C ALA A 681 -38.77 6.27 15.56
N ALA A 682 -37.86 5.72 16.36
CA ALA A 682 -38.15 4.60 17.25
C ALA A 682 -38.42 5.04 18.69
N GLU A 683 -38.09 6.28 19.06
CA GLU A 683 -38.02 6.76 20.45
C GLU A 683 -37.16 5.87 21.36
N GLU A 684 -36.06 5.33 20.78
CA GLU A 684 -35.12 4.42 21.44
C GLU A 684 -33.78 5.11 21.67
N THR A 685 -33.10 4.74 22.76
CA THR A 685 -31.78 5.30 23.12
C THR A 685 -30.82 4.17 23.48
N VAL A 686 -29.65 4.14 22.89
CA VAL A 686 -28.50 3.33 23.32
C VAL A 686 -27.55 4.18 24.14
N SER A 687 -26.86 3.58 25.11
CA SER A 687 -26.12 4.35 26.10
C SER A 687 -25.01 3.51 26.73
N TYR A 688 -23.77 3.82 26.41
CA TYR A 688 -22.57 3.06 26.82
C TYR A 688 -21.57 3.97 27.50
N ASP A 689 -20.95 3.54 28.58
CA ASP A 689 -19.79 4.22 29.19
C ASP A 689 -18.47 3.77 28.52
N THR A 690 -17.39 4.49 28.81
CA THR A 690 -16.05 4.19 28.25
C THR A 690 -15.57 2.77 28.56
N ALA A 691 -15.95 2.20 29.71
CA ALA A 691 -15.51 0.86 30.07
C ALA A 691 -16.21 -0.21 29.20
N THR A 692 -17.50 -0.03 28.94
CA THR A 692 -18.27 -0.89 28.04
C THR A 692 -17.80 -0.76 26.59
N LEU A 693 -17.55 0.47 26.12
CA LEU A 693 -17.02 0.68 24.77
C LEU A 693 -15.62 0.08 24.61
N ALA A 694 -14.76 0.22 25.61
CA ALA A 694 -13.44 -0.40 25.59
C ALA A 694 -13.52 -1.94 25.56
N GLU A 695 -14.51 -2.54 26.29
CA GLU A 695 -14.75 -3.99 26.23
C GLU A 695 -15.22 -4.43 24.83
N PHE A 696 -16.16 -3.71 24.22
CA PHE A 696 -16.63 -4.02 22.86
C PHE A 696 -15.51 -3.93 21.84
N ARG A 697 -14.67 -2.89 21.91
CA ARG A 697 -13.61 -2.64 20.94
C ARG A 697 -12.29 -3.38 21.22
N SER A 698 -12.26 -4.29 22.20
CA SER A 698 -11.06 -5.04 22.57
C SER A 698 -10.92 -6.40 21.86
N THR A 699 -11.65 -6.63 20.77
CA THR A 699 -11.68 -7.93 20.08
C THR A 699 -10.28 -8.41 19.69
N LEU A 700 -9.42 -7.53 19.15
CA LEU A 700 -8.05 -7.88 18.75
C LEU A 700 -7.11 -8.14 19.94
N GLU A 701 -7.44 -7.74 21.15
CA GLU A 701 -6.64 -8.08 22.34
C GLU A 701 -6.66 -9.59 22.68
N ALA A 702 -7.52 -10.37 22.02
CA ALA A 702 -7.53 -11.83 22.13
C ALA A 702 -6.31 -12.50 21.45
N LEU A 703 -5.54 -11.74 20.63
CA LEU A 703 -4.32 -12.21 19.96
C LEU A 703 -3.10 -12.29 20.91
N GLY A 704 -3.14 -11.95 22.11
CA GLY A 704 -2.07 -12.16 23.10
C GLY A 704 -1.21 -10.92 23.37
#